data_fff224e21c438409eac59589158d41ba
#
_entry.id   fff224e21c438409eac59589158d41ba
#
_cell.length_a   1.000
_cell.length_b   1.000
_cell.length_c   1.000
_cell.angle_alpha   90.00
_cell.angle_beta   90.00
_cell.angle_gamma   90.00
#
_symmetry.space_group_name_H-M   'P 1'
#
loop_
_entity.id
_entity.type
_entity.pdbx_description
1 polymer ?
#
loop_
_entity_poly.entity_id
_entity_poly.type
_entity_poly.pdbx_seq_one_letter_code
_entity_poly.pdbx_strand_id
1 'polypeptide(L)'
;MKVTEKEYLSGWYAKEKDDKGPFRWMGKEAFVSFKEYPIPGKKFLRITAGHSFPDKELPIMEVFVNDKKIGSREVEAAYAPYVFSFESSGDLNIELKLSRTVQVYGDPRDMGIMVRDIEVLLPSEIDIFLDGWYLPEYSFEAHEEDKGRWMKKEARCLFQDLPKDTEKYLLVEAGHPYEGADNPVLTVLSEGQSIGSREILPGETKCYFLLDFASSSFEIEFRLDRVFSPDISGDSRKLGIFIKDIQVVLPDQKGPLYDYGWHEWEHDEFFPYAWMKQKARVFLPAQQVKRHRFISFYAFSEYANYKQALRLELNGEELGVFPLIKSWNFYSFPLPPVQNDQKGTKGYELVLNLTRLFPERYHREDPRELGVKISPIKFHDENETHEGFLFFHKNAMLNYEERKRGETELKSYPINLGIDLFAKCNMKPPCVYCLWDWMKEEEEGHIETVVDEKTFEEYGPFFQSARLLINCSIGEPLMHPRFEQIMEYCSDHNKIMEISTNGQAFTKRTIKALVGKPIYLYISLDAATKETYAKIRNDRWESIFPNLVLLNEERKKKGNLPKLHMVFMPMRVNKNDLEEYFRLCQKIEADALILRPLLVLNKPKIERERGGYLFDYKNELLSREELEEIFKVSKVYSKKYSVPVANQFSFGMRDEEQFKGKEAVDLETQRF
;
A
#
# COMPACT_ATOMS: atom_id res chain seq x y z
N MET A 1 -20.95 25.80 29.20
CA MET A 1 -21.04 27.17 29.78
C MET A 1 -19.64 27.73 29.78
N LYS A 2 -19.31 28.73 28.98
CA LYS A 2 -17.97 29.34 28.94
C LYS A 2 -17.70 30.00 30.30
N VAL A 3 -16.52 29.75 30.87
CA VAL A 3 -15.98 30.44 32.03
C VAL A 3 -15.96 31.93 31.80
N THR A 4 -16.57 32.68 32.66
CA THR A 4 -17.10 33.96 32.27
C THR A 4 -16.17 35.14 32.53
N GLU A 5 -15.26 35.08 33.48
CA GLU A 5 -14.32 36.21 33.71
C GLU A 5 -12.97 35.76 34.26
N LYS A 6 -11.93 35.90 33.40
CA LYS A 6 -10.53 35.81 33.78
C LYS A 6 -10.01 37.19 34.11
N GLU A 7 -9.50 37.40 35.29
CA GLU A 7 -8.96 38.68 35.75
C GLU A 7 -7.46 38.52 36.12
N TYR A 8 -6.62 39.30 35.43
CA TYR A 8 -5.20 39.43 35.79
C TYR A 8 -5.06 40.41 36.95
N LEU A 9 -4.63 39.93 38.10
CA LEU A 9 -4.54 40.73 39.34
C LEU A 9 -3.18 41.42 39.42
N SER A 10 -2.30 41.03 40.34
CA SER A 10 -0.98 41.63 40.52
C SER A 10 0.12 40.86 39.85
N GLY A 11 1.29 41.46 39.65
CA GLY A 11 2.47 40.80 39.08
C GLY A 11 2.55 40.78 37.56
N TRP A 12 1.62 41.42 36.86
CA TRP A 12 1.59 41.49 35.37
C TRP A 12 1.95 42.90 34.88
N TYR A 13 2.76 42.91 33.80
CA TYR A 13 2.98 44.13 33.07
C TYR A 13 1.91 44.37 32.01
N ALA A 14 1.95 45.51 31.35
CA ALA A 14 1.00 45.88 30.31
C ALA A 14 1.03 44.85 29.15
N LYS A 15 -0.11 44.70 28.44
CA LYS A 15 -0.22 43.81 27.29
C LYS A 15 0.63 44.34 26.13
N GLU A 16 1.51 43.51 25.63
CA GLU A 16 2.36 43.74 24.46
C GLU A 16 1.99 42.81 23.30
N LYS A 17 2.60 42.98 22.17
CA LYS A 17 2.37 42.16 20.97
C LYS A 17 3.69 41.93 20.24
N ASP A 18 3.95 40.68 19.85
CA ASP A 18 4.98 40.31 18.90
C ASP A 18 4.34 39.81 17.57
N ASP A 19 5.15 39.25 16.68
CA ASP A 19 4.74 38.66 15.41
C ASP A 19 3.77 37.49 15.57
N LYS A 20 3.82 36.78 16.70
CA LYS A 20 2.96 35.65 17.04
C LYS A 20 1.69 36.02 17.79
N GLY A 21 1.49 37.29 18.10
CA GLY A 21 0.29 37.79 18.74
C GLY A 21 0.50 38.44 20.11
N PRO A 22 -0.57 38.69 20.87
CA PRO A 22 -0.49 39.39 22.15
C PRO A 22 0.07 38.51 23.30
N PHE A 23 0.80 39.14 24.21
CA PHE A 23 1.32 38.50 25.43
C PHE A 23 1.42 39.52 26.58
N ARG A 24 1.69 39.01 27.77
CA ARG A 24 2.06 39.84 28.94
C ARG A 24 3.34 39.31 29.56
N TRP A 25 4.21 40.23 29.95
CA TRP A 25 5.28 39.86 30.86
C TRP A 25 4.74 39.66 32.30
N MET A 26 5.24 38.66 32.97
CA MET A 26 5.03 38.56 34.40
C MET A 26 6.31 38.95 35.18
N GLY A 27 6.14 39.46 36.40
CA GLY A 27 7.22 39.64 37.33
C GLY A 27 7.63 38.31 37.99
N LYS A 28 8.28 38.39 39.15
CA LYS A 28 8.71 37.20 39.91
C LYS A 28 7.54 36.37 40.42
N GLU A 29 6.44 37.04 40.74
CA GLU A 29 5.18 36.45 41.18
C GLU A 29 4.03 37.11 40.43
N ALA A 30 3.01 36.36 40.04
CA ALA A 30 1.84 36.88 39.35
C ALA A 30 0.57 36.12 39.72
N PHE A 31 -0.56 36.82 39.72
CA PHE A 31 -1.84 36.29 40.18
C PHE A 31 -2.92 36.47 39.12
N VAL A 32 -3.75 35.41 38.95
CA VAL A 32 -4.91 35.40 38.05
C VAL A 32 -6.08 34.79 38.80
N SER A 33 -7.26 35.38 38.68
CA SER A 33 -8.49 34.77 39.22
C SER A 33 -9.45 34.37 38.10
N PHE A 34 -10.18 33.30 38.35
CA PHE A 34 -11.32 32.86 37.55
C PHE A 34 -12.53 32.78 38.46
N LYS A 35 -13.53 33.64 38.20
CA LYS A 35 -14.75 33.71 39.01
C LYS A 35 -15.80 32.75 38.48
N GLU A 36 -16.59 32.20 39.43
CA GLU A 36 -17.73 31.34 39.12
C GLU A 36 -17.37 30.07 38.34
N TYR A 37 -16.44 29.26 38.83
CA TYR A 37 -16.15 27.94 38.27
C TYR A 37 -16.87 26.82 39.09
N PRO A 38 -18.17 26.64 38.89
CA PRO A 38 -19.00 25.84 39.81
C PRO A 38 -18.87 24.32 39.63
N ILE A 39 -18.15 23.86 38.62
CA ILE A 39 -18.05 22.44 38.29
C ILE A 39 -17.02 21.74 39.18
N PRO A 40 -17.43 20.83 40.10
CA PRO A 40 -16.48 20.06 40.89
C PRO A 40 -15.76 19.01 40.04
N GLY A 41 -14.57 18.59 40.45
CA GLY A 41 -13.80 17.51 39.85
C GLY A 41 -12.49 17.94 39.20
N LYS A 42 -11.91 17.00 38.44
CA LYS A 42 -10.62 17.16 37.75
C LYS A 42 -10.70 18.24 36.67
N LYS A 43 -9.72 19.11 36.68
CA LYS A 43 -9.52 20.21 35.70
C LYS A 43 -8.06 20.27 35.25
N PHE A 44 -7.85 21.01 34.18
CA PHE A 44 -6.51 21.28 33.64
C PHE A 44 -6.30 22.80 33.54
N LEU A 45 -5.17 23.26 34.04
CA LEU A 45 -4.69 24.60 33.82
C LEU A 45 -3.66 24.57 32.70
N ARG A 46 -3.94 25.22 31.57
CA ARG A 46 -3.02 25.41 30.45
C ARG A 46 -2.46 26.82 30.46
N ILE A 47 -1.12 26.93 30.52
CA ILE A 47 -0.39 28.18 30.46
C ILE A 47 0.48 28.15 29.21
N THR A 48 0.25 29.06 28.26
CA THR A 48 1.10 29.19 27.07
C THR A 48 2.14 30.29 27.34
N ALA A 49 3.39 29.90 27.51
CA ALA A 49 4.45 30.81 27.92
C ALA A 49 5.79 30.53 27.25
N GLY A 50 6.69 31.53 27.23
CA GLY A 50 8.07 31.46 26.80
C GLY A 50 8.91 32.51 27.48
N HIS A 51 10.23 32.58 27.24
CA HIS A 51 11.10 33.62 27.83
C HIS A 51 12.10 34.15 26.78
N SER A 52 12.69 35.30 27.05
CA SER A 52 13.76 35.89 26.25
C SER A 52 15.05 36.12 27.05
N PHE A 53 15.37 35.24 28.01
CA PHE A 53 16.56 35.36 28.85
C PHE A 53 17.81 35.16 28.00
N PRO A 54 18.85 35.97 28.18
CA PRO A 54 20.07 35.94 27.36
C PRO A 54 20.99 34.78 27.69
N ASP A 55 20.81 34.13 28.81
CA ASP A 55 21.61 33.00 29.26
C ASP A 55 20.90 31.66 29.09
N LYS A 56 21.62 30.54 29.28
CA LYS A 56 21.10 29.18 29.13
C LYS A 56 20.34 28.62 30.33
N GLU A 57 20.27 29.36 31.44
CA GLU A 57 19.57 28.88 32.63
C GLU A 57 18.07 29.14 32.49
N LEU A 58 17.29 28.07 32.42
CA LEU A 58 15.84 28.17 32.26
C LEU A 58 15.16 28.61 33.57
N PRO A 59 14.19 29.54 33.52
CA PRO A 59 13.37 29.87 34.69
C PRO A 59 12.41 28.72 34.99
N ILE A 60 12.30 28.36 36.26
CA ILE A 60 11.32 27.39 36.74
C ILE A 60 10.07 28.15 37.17
N MET A 61 8.93 27.79 36.56
CA MET A 61 7.61 28.28 36.93
C MET A 61 6.93 27.29 37.89
N GLU A 62 6.68 27.72 39.10
CA GLU A 62 5.85 27.01 40.06
C GLU A 62 4.41 27.54 39.99
N VAL A 63 3.44 26.62 40.05
CA VAL A 63 2.04 26.92 39.87
C VAL A 63 1.24 26.46 41.06
N PHE A 64 0.44 27.37 41.60
CA PHE A 64 -0.44 27.14 42.74
C PHE A 64 -1.89 27.45 42.33
N VAL A 65 -2.83 26.69 42.86
CA VAL A 65 -4.28 26.93 42.74
C VAL A 65 -4.86 26.92 44.14
N ASN A 66 -5.47 28.04 44.55
CA ASN A 66 -6.03 28.24 45.89
C ASN A 66 -5.01 27.85 46.97
N ASP A 67 -3.81 28.44 46.88
CA ASP A 67 -2.65 28.25 47.80
C ASP A 67 -2.02 26.86 47.80
N LYS A 68 -2.55 25.91 47.01
CA LYS A 68 -2.00 24.55 46.86
C LYS A 68 -1.10 24.45 45.61
N LYS A 69 0.16 24.08 45.81
CA LYS A 69 1.08 23.82 44.69
C LYS A 69 0.57 22.64 43.89
N ILE A 70 0.36 22.85 42.57
CA ILE A 70 -0.08 21.82 41.62
C ILE A 70 1.04 21.32 40.72
N GLY A 71 2.17 22.02 40.65
CA GLY A 71 3.34 21.57 39.90
C GLY A 71 4.37 22.65 39.66
N SER A 72 5.45 22.27 38.98
CA SER A 72 6.48 23.19 38.49
C SER A 72 7.03 22.71 37.14
N ARG A 73 7.45 23.65 36.28
CA ARG A 73 8.05 23.38 34.97
C ARG A 73 9.15 24.38 34.66
N GLU A 74 10.20 23.92 34.01
CA GLU A 74 11.14 24.79 33.32
C GLU A 74 10.44 25.44 32.12
N VAL A 75 10.57 26.74 31.97
CA VAL A 75 10.01 27.50 30.87
C VAL A 75 11.10 27.71 29.81
N GLU A 76 10.83 27.32 28.59
CA GLU A 76 11.76 27.47 27.49
C GLU A 76 11.63 28.84 26.80
N ALA A 77 12.65 29.20 26.01
CA ALA A 77 12.63 30.45 25.26
C ALA A 77 11.49 30.50 24.25
N ALA A 78 11.21 29.38 23.54
CA ALA A 78 10.07 29.28 22.62
C ALA A 78 8.77 29.14 23.40
N TYR A 79 7.70 29.74 22.87
CA TYR A 79 6.35 29.52 23.42
C TYR A 79 5.94 28.07 23.37
N ALA A 80 5.56 27.54 24.53
CA ALA A 80 5.02 26.19 24.65
C ALA A 80 3.82 26.16 25.63
N PRO A 81 2.88 25.24 25.50
CA PRO A 81 1.85 24.99 26.48
C PRO A 81 2.44 24.19 27.68
N TYR A 82 2.08 24.62 28.87
CA TYR A 82 2.39 23.96 30.15
C TYR A 82 1.06 23.58 30.79
N VAL A 83 0.82 22.28 30.99
CA VAL A 83 -0.47 21.78 31.47
C VAL A 83 -0.31 21.13 32.83
N PHE A 84 -1.18 21.54 33.75
CA PHE A 84 -1.23 21.04 35.13
C PHE A 84 -2.63 20.52 35.43
N SER A 85 -2.74 19.34 36.00
CA SER A 85 -4.02 18.80 36.47
C SER A 85 -4.25 19.14 37.96
N PHE A 86 -5.48 19.47 38.32
CA PHE A 86 -5.87 19.75 39.67
C PHE A 86 -7.34 19.45 39.93
N GLU A 87 -7.73 19.37 41.20
CA GLU A 87 -9.13 19.24 41.63
C GLU A 87 -9.51 20.45 42.45
N SER A 88 -10.59 21.08 42.08
CA SER A 88 -11.12 22.22 42.85
C SER A 88 -12.60 22.46 42.52
N SER A 89 -13.28 23.25 43.37
CA SER A 89 -14.63 23.76 43.14
C SER A 89 -14.70 25.22 43.59
N GLY A 90 -15.56 26.02 42.94
CA GLY A 90 -15.72 27.45 43.24
C GLY A 90 -14.68 28.31 42.51
N ASP A 91 -14.44 29.52 43.05
CA ASP A 91 -13.48 30.47 42.48
C ASP A 91 -12.05 29.92 42.53
N LEU A 92 -11.31 30.20 41.46
CA LEU A 92 -9.94 29.74 41.32
C LEU A 92 -8.99 30.92 41.37
N ASN A 93 -8.12 30.92 42.36
CA ASN A 93 -7.00 31.86 42.46
C ASN A 93 -5.72 31.12 42.03
N ILE A 94 -5.14 31.57 40.95
CA ILE A 94 -3.92 30.98 40.38
C ILE A 94 -2.76 31.89 40.69
N GLU A 95 -1.74 31.36 41.34
CA GLU A 95 -0.48 32.04 41.63
C GLU A 95 0.63 31.35 40.83
N LEU A 96 1.44 32.16 40.14
CA LEU A 96 2.62 31.76 39.43
C LEU A 96 3.85 32.36 40.09
N LYS A 97 4.86 31.53 40.40
CA LYS A 97 6.16 31.95 40.94
C LYS A 97 7.29 31.52 40.07
N LEU A 98 8.23 32.40 39.78
CA LEU A 98 9.43 32.10 39.03
C LEU A 98 10.66 31.97 39.94
N SER A 99 11.53 31.00 39.59
CA SER A 99 12.82 30.87 40.27
C SER A 99 13.69 32.11 40.07
N ARG A 100 13.56 32.79 38.92
CA ARG A 100 14.36 33.94 38.53
C ARG A 100 13.62 34.87 37.57
N THR A 101 14.09 36.12 37.55
CA THR A 101 13.74 37.18 36.59
C THR A 101 15.00 37.78 36.02
N VAL A 102 14.90 38.63 35.01
CA VAL A 102 16.02 39.31 34.37
C VAL A 102 15.71 40.77 34.14
N GLN A 103 16.71 41.64 34.35
CA GLN A 103 16.64 43.04 33.93
C GLN A 103 17.33 43.20 32.57
N VAL A 104 16.62 43.71 31.60
CA VAL A 104 17.15 44.01 30.28
C VAL A 104 17.67 45.45 30.25
N TYR A 105 18.87 45.67 29.72
CA TYR A 105 19.45 47.00 29.61
C TYR A 105 18.49 47.97 28.91
N GLY A 106 18.17 49.07 29.60
CA GLY A 106 17.23 50.09 29.10
C GLY A 106 15.75 49.86 29.42
N ASP A 107 15.39 48.73 30.04
CA ASP A 107 14.04 48.46 30.55
C ASP A 107 14.09 48.38 32.12
N PRO A 108 13.34 49.24 32.83
CA PRO A 108 13.36 49.26 34.30
C PRO A 108 12.60 48.06 34.92
N ARG A 109 11.94 47.24 34.12
CA ARG A 109 11.13 46.15 34.62
C ARG A 109 12.00 44.92 34.99
N ASP A 110 11.59 44.27 36.05
CA ASP A 110 12.13 42.96 36.45
C ASP A 110 11.31 41.87 35.75
N MET A 111 11.73 41.53 34.54
CA MET A 111 10.95 40.68 33.63
C MET A 111 11.16 39.22 33.92
N GLY A 112 10.07 38.48 34.03
CA GLY A 112 10.05 37.02 34.11
C GLY A 112 9.81 36.38 32.77
N ILE A 113 8.71 35.66 32.62
CA ILE A 113 8.31 34.98 31.36
C ILE A 113 7.23 35.77 30.65
N MET A 114 7.16 35.55 29.33
CA MET A 114 6.08 36.05 28.48
C MET A 114 4.93 35.05 28.48
N VAL A 115 3.74 35.47 28.89
CA VAL A 115 2.55 34.62 28.94
C VAL A 115 1.54 35.11 27.91
N ARG A 116 1.16 34.22 26.99
CA ARG A 116 0.15 34.49 25.97
C ARG A 116 -1.25 34.25 26.48
N ASP A 117 -1.44 33.12 27.12
CA ASP A 117 -2.73 32.73 27.64
C ASP A 117 -2.63 31.84 28.86
N ILE A 118 -3.67 31.89 29.69
CA ILE A 118 -3.91 31.04 30.86
C ILE A 118 -5.36 30.59 30.76
N GLU A 119 -5.60 29.30 30.67
CA GLU A 119 -6.94 28.73 30.48
C GLU A 119 -7.18 27.63 31.50
N VAL A 120 -8.39 27.56 32.02
CA VAL A 120 -8.89 26.43 32.81
C VAL A 120 -9.83 25.61 31.93
N LEU A 121 -9.51 24.36 31.77
CA LEU A 121 -10.19 23.43 30.84
C LEU A 121 -10.78 22.25 31.61
N LEU A 122 -11.97 21.83 31.23
CA LEU A 122 -12.52 20.55 31.65
C LEU A 122 -11.83 19.40 30.89
N PRO A 123 -11.89 18.17 31.38
CA PRO A 123 -11.37 17.02 30.65
C PRO A 123 -11.89 16.92 29.23
N SER A 124 -13.15 17.23 28.95
CA SER A 124 -13.77 17.23 27.64
C SER A 124 -13.37 18.39 26.71
N GLU A 125 -12.69 19.40 27.25
CA GLU A 125 -12.27 20.60 26.50
C GLU A 125 -10.77 20.62 26.20
N ILE A 126 -10.01 19.76 26.88
CA ILE A 126 -8.58 19.68 26.65
C ILE A 126 -8.30 18.85 25.41
N ASP A 127 -7.39 19.35 24.58
CA ASP A 127 -6.76 18.59 23.52
C ASP A 127 -6.02 17.37 24.11
N ILE A 128 -5.80 16.32 23.31
CA ILE A 128 -5.04 15.15 23.74
C ILE A 128 -3.64 15.50 24.25
N PHE A 129 -3.05 16.60 23.77
CA PHE A 129 -1.69 17.05 24.10
C PHE A 129 -1.67 17.78 25.45
N LEU A 130 -1.02 17.20 26.43
CA LEU A 130 -0.81 17.83 27.75
C LEU A 130 0.45 18.71 27.74
N ASP A 131 1.54 18.27 28.36
CA ASP A 131 2.81 18.99 28.42
C ASP A 131 3.90 18.25 27.58
N GLY A 132 5.03 18.95 27.36
CA GLY A 132 6.14 18.41 26.56
C GLY A 132 6.04 18.62 25.07
N TRP A 133 5.10 19.42 24.60
CA TRP A 133 4.86 19.72 23.20
C TRP A 133 5.14 21.18 22.87
N TYR A 134 5.67 21.42 21.66
CA TYR A 134 5.66 22.78 21.11
C TYR A 134 4.32 23.07 20.44
N LEU A 135 4.10 24.33 20.08
CA LEU A 135 2.89 24.74 19.35
C LEU A 135 2.85 24.05 17.98
N PRO A 136 1.65 23.84 17.42
CA PRO A 136 1.52 23.25 16.09
C PRO A 136 2.27 24.05 15.04
N GLU A 137 3.02 23.35 14.20
CA GLU A 137 3.77 23.91 13.08
C GLU A 137 3.50 23.07 11.82
N TYR A 138 3.89 23.58 10.67
CA TYR A 138 3.90 22.81 9.44
C TYR A 138 5.06 21.81 9.43
N SER A 139 4.87 20.69 8.74
CA SER A 139 5.91 19.68 8.55
C SER A 139 7.18 20.27 7.92
N PHE A 140 8.33 19.73 8.27
CA PHE A 140 9.61 20.08 7.64
C PHE A 140 9.69 19.66 6.16
N GLU A 141 8.79 18.82 5.68
CA GLU A 141 8.68 18.37 4.28
C GLU A 141 7.83 19.29 3.38
N ALA A 142 7.44 20.47 3.88
CA ALA A 142 6.83 21.57 3.12
C ALA A 142 5.52 21.27 2.35
N HIS A 143 4.69 20.37 2.82
CA HIS A 143 3.30 20.27 2.35
C HIS A 143 2.37 21.11 3.24
N GLU A 144 1.69 22.11 2.68
CA GLU A 144 0.85 23.09 3.41
C GLU A 144 -0.29 22.46 4.25
N GLU A 145 -0.62 21.20 4.04
CA GLU A 145 -1.71 20.50 4.73
C GLU A 145 -1.27 19.72 5.98
N ASP A 146 0.04 19.47 6.16
CA ASP A 146 0.57 18.61 7.21
C ASP A 146 1.02 19.42 8.45
N LYS A 147 0.07 19.73 9.32
CA LYS A 147 0.38 20.32 10.62
C LYS A 147 0.64 19.23 11.66
N GLY A 148 1.72 19.40 12.41
CA GLY A 148 2.08 18.54 13.53
C GLY A 148 2.69 19.32 14.68
N ARG A 149 3.33 18.60 15.60
CA ARG A 149 3.99 19.21 16.76
C ARG A 149 5.36 18.60 16.99
N TRP A 150 6.32 19.43 17.33
CA TRP A 150 7.57 18.93 17.87
C TRP A 150 7.39 18.46 19.31
N MET A 151 7.93 17.30 19.60
CA MET A 151 8.02 16.75 20.93
C MET A 151 9.31 17.22 21.61
N LYS A 152 9.26 17.52 22.90
CA LYS A 152 10.44 17.67 23.77
C LYS A 152 10.99 16.28 24.13
N LYS A 153 11.98 16.24 25.03
CA LYS A 153 12.53 14.96 25.51
C LYS A 153 11.49 14.07 26.18
N GLU A 154 10.55 14.69 26.87
CA GLU A 154 9.41 14.03 27.53
C GLU A 154 8.13 14.77 27.16
N ALA A 155 7.04 14.04 26.94
CA ALA A 155 5.75 14.63 26.64
C ALA A 155 4.61 13.71 27.10
N ARG A 156 3.41 14.29 27.30
CA ARG A 156 2.24 13.53 27.76
C ARG A 156 1.01 13.81 26.91
N CYS A 157 0.20 12.77 26.76
CA CYS A 157 -1.13 12.86 26.15
C CYS A 157 -2.19 12.27 27.07
N LEU A 158 -3.43 12.77 26.96
CA LEU A 158 -4.61 12.26 27.64
C LEU A 158 -5.60 11.73 26.60
N PHE A 159 -6.03 10.50 26.77
CA PHE A 159 -7.08 9.88 25.96
C PHE A 159 -8.32 9.65 26.84
N GLN A 160 -9.50 9.92 26.29
CA GLN A 160 -10.76 9.86 27.02
C GLN A 160 -11.86 9.23 26.15
N ASP A 161 -12.95 8.80 26.80
CA ASP A 161 -14.15 8.28 26.14
C ASP A 161 -13.92 7.09 25.23
N LEU A 162 -12.91 6.28 25.54
CA LEU A 162 -12.58 5.08 24.75
C LEU A 162 -13.43 3.88 25.18
N PRO A 163 -13.72 2.96 24.24
CA PRO A 163 -14.42 1.72 24.56
C PRO A 163 -13.67 0.92 25.65
N LYS A 164 -14.40 0.41 26.63
CA LYS A 164 -13.85 -0.51 27.64
C LYS A 164 -13.76 -1.92 27.05
N ASP A 165 -12.89 -2.74 27.60
CA ASP A 165 -12.76 -4.17 27.28
C ASP A 165 -12.61 -4.49 25.78
N THR A 166 -12.00 -3.57 25.04
CA THR A 166 -11.76 -3.71 23.60
C THR A 166 -10.25 -3.58 23.35
N GLU A 167 -9.73 -4.40 22.47
CA GLU A 167 -8.35 -4.30 21.98
C GLU A 167 -8.11 -2.93 21.36
N LYS A 168 -7.08 -2.24 21.84
CA LYS A 168 -6.73 -0.87 21.42
C LYS A 168 -5.25 -0.77 21.11
N TYR A 169 -4.91 0.00 20.12
CA TYR A 169 -3.52 0.36 19.83
C TYR A 169 -3.38 1.87 19.77
N LEU A 170 -2.28 2.37 20.31
CA LEU A 170 -1.84 3.73 20.09
C LEU A 170 -1.09 3.77 18.77
N LEU A 171 -1.59 4.49 17.79
CA LEU A 171 -0.86 4.85 16.57
C LEU A 171 -0.13 6.16 16.81
N VAL A 172 1.17 6.18 16.52
CA VAL A 172 2.01 7.37 16.52
C VAL A 172 2.61 7.50 15.13
N GLU A 173 2.31 8.58 14.43
CA GLU A 173 2.94 8.96 13.16
C GLU A 173 3.95 10.05 13.44
N ALA A 174 5.23 9.75 13.27
CA ALA A 174 6.32 10.62 13.65
C ALA A 174 7.50 10.55 12.70
N GLY A 175 8.37 11.58 12.72
CA GLY A 175 9.60 11.60 11.94
C GLY A 175 10.58 12.65 12.44
N HIS A 176 11.73 12.76 11.78
CA HIS A 176 12.70 13.81 12.00
C HIS A 176 13.52 14.11 10.74
N PRO A 177 14.06 15.34 10.59
CA PRO A 177 14.81 15.73 9.38
C PRO A 177 16.33 15.51 9.49
N TYR A 178 16.83 14.89 10.55
CA TYR A 178 18.26 14.82 10.88
C TYR A 178 18.90 13.61 10.18
N GLU A 179 19.38 13.81 8.97
CA GLU A 179 20.13 12.78 8.23
C GLU A 179 21.53 12.54 8.83
N GLY A 180 21.96 11.28 8.87
CA GLY A 180 23.30 10.90 9.33
C GLY A 180 23.53 10.94 10.86
N ALA A 181 22.51 11.28 11.66
CA ALA A 181 22.53 11.12 13.10
C ALA A 181 21.96 9.74 13.50
N ASP A 182 22.34 9.26 14.70
CA ASP A 182 21.66 8.11 15.28
C ASP A 182 20.18 8.43 15.51
N ASN A 183 19.30 7.58 15.07
CA ASN A 183 17.87 7.80 15.18
C ASN A 183 17.40 7.81 16.63
N PRO A 184 16.47 8.70 17.01
CA PRO A 184 15.92 8.74 18.37
C PRO A 184 15.04 7.52 18.64
N VAL A 185 15.11 7.02 19.86
CA VAL A 185 14.24 5.95 20.35
C VAL A 185 13.10 6.55 21.17
N LEU A 186 11.89 6.40 20.67
CA LEU A 186 10.66 6.76 21.37
C LEU A 186 10.24 5.61 22.29
N THR A 187 10.19 5.87 23.59
CA THR A 187 9.60 4.97 24.59
C THR A 187 8.24 5.50 25.01
N VAL A 188 7.24 4.65 25.00
CA VAL A 188 5.86 4.95 25.38
C VAL A 188 5.57 4.27 26.71
N LEU A 189 5.03 5.03 27.66
CA LEU A 189 4.71 4.55 29.01
C LEU A 189 3.24 4.85 29.33
N SER A 190 2.63 3.96 30.11
CA SER A 190 1.34 4.19 30.77
C SER A 190 1.50 3.90 32.25
N GLU A 191 1.04 4.80 33.11
CA GLU A 191 1.16 4.71 34.57
C GLU A 191 2.61 4.40 35.02
N GLY A 192 3.61 4.96 34.30
CA GLY A 192 5.04 4.76 34.58
C GLY A 192 5.61 3.43 34.09
N GLN A 193 4.82 2.54 33.53
CA GLN A 193 5.27 1.27 32.95
C GLN A 193 5.43 1.40 31.43
N SER A 194 6.56 0.93 30.91
CA SER A 194 6.80 0.93 29.45
C SER A 194 5.88 -0.07 28.75
N ILE A 195 5.15 0.43 27.75
CA ILE A 195 4.34 -0.39 26.83
C ILE A 195 5.07 -0.70 25.52
N GLY A 196 6.21 -0.05 25.28
CA GLY A 196 7.08 -0.35 24.14
C GLY A 196 8.02 0.78 23.78
N SER A 197 9.00 0.46 22.93
CA SER A 197 9.93 1.44 22.38
C SER A 197 10.09 1.23 20.87
N ARG A 198 10.32 2.32 20.13
CA ARG A 198 10.53 2.34 18.69
C ARG A 198 11.60 3.34 18.30
N GLU A 199 12.46 2.91 17.41
CA GLU A 199 13.36 3.82 16.68
C GLU A 199 12.53 4.61 15.66
N ILE A 200 12.70 5.94 15.64
CA ILE A 200 12.02 6.83 14.69
C ILE A 200 13.02 7.20 13.62
N LEU A 201 12.69 6.87 12.38
CA LEU A 201 13.55 7.09 11.22
C LEU A 201 13.41 8.52 10.67
N PRO A 202 14.38 9.02 9.89
CA PRO A 202 14.18 10.21 9.07
C PRO A 202 12.97 10.05 8.13
N GLY A 203 12.24 11.15 7.91
CA GLY A 203 10.97 11.10 7.19
C GLY A 203 9.81 10.64 8.09
N GLU A 204 8.90 9.83 7.56
CA GLU A 204 7.72 9.38 8.29
C GLU A 204 7.85 7.94 8.80
N THR A 205 7.55 7.74 10.07
CA THR A 205 7.50 6.43 10.75
C THR A 205 6.14 6.26 11.42
N LYS A 206 5.45 5.15 11.12
CA LYS A 206 4.22 4.73 11.80
C LYS A 206 4.54 3.66 12.83
N CYS A 207 4.12 3.88 14.07
CA CYS A 207 4.35 2.98 15.19
C CYS A 207 3.04 2.63 15.88
N TYR A 208 2.83 1.34 16.16
CA TYR A 208 1.70 0.88 16.95
C TYR A 208 2.18 0.32 18.29
N PHE A 209 1.48 0.70 19.38
CA PHE A 209 1.71 0.20 20.72
C PHE A 209 0.42 -0.38 21.28
N LEU A 210 0.45 -1.62 21.74
CA LEU A 210 -0.72 -2.26 22.35
C LEU A 210 -1.08 -1.57 23.68
N LEU A 211 -2.34 -1.19 23.84
CA LEU A 211 -2.89 -0.61 25.06
C LEU A 211 -3.68 -1.69 25.81
N ASP A 212 -2.98 -2.42 26.69
CA ASP A 212 -3.56 -3.54 27.45
C ASP A 212 -4.14 -3.07 28.79
N PHE A 213 -5.16 -2.19 28.71
CA PHE A 213 -5.89 -1.74 29.91
C PHE A 213 -7.37 -1.47 29.63
N ALA A 214 -8.19 -1.76 30.65
CA ALA A 214 -9.65 -1.68 30.56
C ALA A 214 -10.22 -0.25 30.74
N SER A 215 -9.38 0.75 31.10
CA SER A 215 -9.84 2.10 31.35
C SER A 215 -10.33 2.79 30.08
N SER A 216 -11.40 3.59 30.22
CA SER A 216 -11.89 4.47 29.15
C SER A 216 -11.14 5.81 29.07
N SER A 217 -10.29 6.12 30.08
CA SER A 217 -9.48 7.33 30.11
C SER A 217 -8.14 7.02 30.73
N PHE A 218 -7.05 7.46 30.11
CA PHE A 218 -5.68 7.22 30.58
C PHE A 218 -4.71 8.26 30.04
N GLU A 219 -3.61 8.46 30.78
CA GLU A 219 -2.49 9.28 30.34
C GLU A 219 -1.38 8.40 29.75
N ILE A 220 -0.83 8.83 28.62
CA ILE A 220 0.34 8.25 27.99
C ILE A 220 1.51 9.23 28.12
N GLU A 221 2.64 8.72 28.56
CA GLU A 221 3.89 9.45 28.60
C GLU A 221 4.80 8.96 27.47
N PHE A 222 5.43 9.90 26.78
CA PHE A 222 6.40 9.69 25.72
C PHE A 222 7.76 10.15 26.21
N ARG A 223 8.80 9.34 26.00
CA ARG A 223 10.19 9.68 26.32
C ARG A 223 11.10 9.38 25.14
N LEU A 224 12.01 10.30 24.84
CA LEU A 224 13.07 10.12 23.89
C LEU A 224 14.41 9.94 24.60
N ASP A 225 15.24 9.04 24.07
CA ASP A 225 16.62 8.87 24.54
C ASP A 225 17.47 10.12 24.23
N ARG A 226 17.14 10.85 23.13
CA ARG A 226 17.86 12.03 22.66
C ARG A 226 16.96 13.10 22.06
N VAL A 227 17.48 14.32 21.97
CA VAL A 227 16.89 15.47 21.28
C VAL A 227 17.97 16.18 20.47
N PHE A 228 17.57 16.96 19.49
CA PHE A 228 18.43 17.67 18.57
C PHE A 228 18.34 19.17 18.80
N SER A 229 19.42 19.88 18.49
CA SER A 229 19.42 21.35 18.39
C SER A 229 19.34 21.70 16.92
N PRO A 230 18.32 22.46 16.46
CA PRO A 230 18.24 22.85 15.06
C PRO A 230 19.45 23.72 14.68
N ASP A 231 19.99 23.46 13.50
CA ASP A 231 21.13 24.24 12.97
C ASP A 231 20.66 25.53 12.25
N ILE A 232 19.59 26.11 12.79
CA ILE A 232 18.94 27.32 12.26
C ILE A 232 19.25 28.48 13.19
N SER A 233 19.89 29.53 12.66
CA SER A 233 20.17 30.76 13.38
C SER A 233 18.88 31.35 13.97
N GLY A 234 18.81 31.41 15.29
CA GLY A 234 17.68 31.97 16.06
C GLY A 234 16.67 30.94 16.61
N ASP A 235 16.80 29.66 16.30
CA ASP A 235 16.01 28.62 16.97
C ASP A 235 16.81 27.94 18.08
N SER A 236 16.46 28.23 19.32
CA SER A 236 17.11 27.69 20.54
C SER A 236 16.42 26.44 21.10
N ARG A 237 15.40 25.93 20.43
CA ARG A 237 14.63 24.77 20.91
C ARG A 237 15.49 23.51 20.92
N LYS A 238 15.20 22.64 21.87
CA LYS A 238 15.64 21.25 21.85
C LYS A 238 14.52 20.40 21.25
N LEU A 239 14.64 20.09 19.98
CA LEU A 239 13.62 19.34 19.25
C LEU A 239 13.88 17.84 19.36
N GLY A 240 12.85 17.10 19.69
CA GLY A 240 12.85 15.64 19.65
C GLY A 240 12.44 15.13 18.26
N ILE A 241 11.28 14.53 18.19
CA ILE A 241 10.65 14.08 16.94
C ILE A 241 9.47 14.99 16.59
N PHE A 242 9.18 15.09 15.30
CA PHE A 242 7.96 15.75 14.83
C PHE A 242 6.84 14.73 14.81
N ILE A 243 5.77 15.01 15.55
CA ILE A 243 4.58 14.18 15.60
C ILE A 243 3.55 14.75 14.63
N LYS A 244 3.20 13.96 13.62
CA LYS A 244 2.15 14.27 12.66
C LYS A 244 0.78 13.92 13.20
N ASP A 245 0.65 12.72 13.78
CA ASP A 245 -0.61 12.25 14.37
C ASP A 245 -0.38 11.32 15.55
N ILE A 246 -1.29 11.37 16.51
CA ILE A 246 -1.39 10.42 17.63
C ILE A 246 -2.87 10.10 17.82
N GLN A 247 -3.24 8.83 17.65
CA GLN A 247 -4.61 8.38 17.82
C GLN A 247 -4.71 6.98 18.41
N VAL A 248 -5.84 6.67 19.04
CA VAL A 248 -6.17 5.30 19.43
C VAL A 248 -6.96 4.64 18.32
N VAL A 249 -6.47 3.49 17.84
CA VAL A 249 -7.09 2.70 16.79
C VAL A 249 -7.63 1.37 17.33
N LEU A 250 -8.77 0.95 16.78
CA LEU A 250 -9.44 -0.30 17.11
C LEU A 250 -9.26 -1.28 15.95
N PRO A 251 -8.49 -2.37 16.09
CA PRO A 251 -8.21 -3.30 15.00
C PRO A 251 -9.45 -3.94 14.39
N ASP A 252 -10.45 -4.26 15.23
CA ASP A 252 -11.71 -4.85 14.77
C ASP A 252 -12.47 -3.97 13.75
N GLN A 253 -12.16 -2.68 13.71
CA GLN A 253 -12.74 -1.73 12.75
C GLN A 253 -11.86 -1.49 11.52
N LYS A 254 -10.53 -1.61 11.66
CA LYS A 254 -9.56 -1.29 10.59
C LYS A 254 -8.91 -2.52 9.93
N GLY A 255 -9.02 -3.72 10.52
CA GLY A 255 -8.31 -4.91 10.07
C GLY A 255 -6.85 -4.97 10.55
N PRO A 256 -5.98 -5.76 9.89
CA PRO A 256 -4.57 -5.87 10.25
C PRO A 256 -3.85 -4.52 10.28
N LEU A 257 -3.08 -4.25 11.33
CA LEU A 257 -2.31 -3.02 11.49
C LEU A 257 -0.85 -3.27 11.15
N TYR A 258 -0.39 -2.70 10.03
CA TYR A 258 0.97 -2.83 9.53
C TYR A 258 1.89 -1.88 10.29
N ASP A 259 2.78 -2.43 11.11
CA ASP A 259 3.67 -1.67 11.99
C ASP A 259 5.03 -1.39 11.31
N TYR A 260 6.15 -1.80 11.86
CA TYR A 260 7.44 -1.57 11.23
C TYR A 260 7.76 -2.55 10.08
N GLY A 261 8.70 -2.16 9.23
CA GLY A 261 9.24 -3.00 8.17
C GLY A 261 8.44 -2.99 6.87
N TRP A 262 7.50 -2.04 6.74
CA TRP A 262 6.70 -1.82 5.54
C TRP A 262 7.04 -0.49 4.91
N HIS A 263 7.07 -0.45 3.58
CA HIS A 263 7.00 0.77 2.82
C HIS A 263 5.54 1.16 2.57
N GLU A 264 5.32 2.31 1.99
CA GLU A 264 3.98 2.75 1.63
C GLU A 264 3.30 1.76 0.67
N TRP A 265 1.97 1.76 0.71
CA TRP A 265 1.16 0.94 -0.18
C TRP A 265 1.26 1.44 -1.60
N GLU A 266 1.65 0.53 -2.49
CA GLU A 266 1.71 0.71 -3.92
C GLU A 266 0.66 -0.18 -4.59
N HIS A 267 0.48 -0.03 -5.89
CA HIS A 267 -0.42 -0.85 -6.67
C HIS A 267 0.34 -1.47 -7.84
N ASP A 268 0.36 -2.78 -7.89
CA ASP A 268 0.83 -3.55 -9.03
C ASP A 268 -0.36 -3.89 -9.96
N GLU A 269 -0.11 -4.71 -10.97
CA GLU A 269 -1.12 -5.07 -11.95
C GLU A 269 -2.39 -5.68 -11.33
N PHE A 270 -2.27 -6.53 -10.30
CA PHE A 270 -3.40 -7.24 -9.72
C PHE A 270 -3.75 -6.85 -8.31
N PHE A 271 -2.77 -6.45 -7.50
CA PHE A 271 -2.96 -6.28 -6.06
C PHE A 271 -2.41 -4.95 -5.57
N PRO A 272 -3.10 -4.31 -4.61
CA PRO A 272 -2.40 -3.40 -3.74
C PRO A 272 -1.35 -4.21 -2.98
N TYR A 273 -0.15 -3.65 -2.79
CA TYR A 273 0.94 -4.29 -2.07
C TYR A 273 1.77 -3.26 -1.30
N ALA A 274 2.44 -3.74 -0.28
CA ALA A 274 3.53 -2.99 0.34
C ALA A 274 4.84 -3.77 0.16
N TRP A 275 5.92 -3.07 -0.11
CA TRP A 275 7.24 -3.65 0.01
C TRP A 275 7.55 -3.91 1.47
N MET A 276 7.94 -5.12 1.76
CA MET A 276 8.46 -5.51 3.06
C MET A 276 9.97 -5.36 3.09
N LYS A 277 10.55 -4.85 4.17
CA LYS A 277 11.98 -4.90 4.49
C LYS A 277 12.38 -6.33 4.88
N GLN A 278 13.61 -6.53 5.35
CA GLN A 278 14.05 -7.86 5.78
C GLN A 278 13.18 -8.44 6.90
N LYS A 279 12.72 -7.60 7.81
CA LYS A 279 11.82 -7.97 8.90
C LYS A 279 10.66 -6.98 8.97
N ALA A 280 9.44 -7.50 9.14
CA ALA A 280 8.25 -6.68 9.27
C ALA A 280 7.29 -7.26 10.32
N ARG A 281 6.41 -6.39 10.83
CA ARG A 281 5.43 -6.75 11.85
C ARG A 281 4.04 -6.25 11.49
N VAL A 282 3.06 -7.08 11.86
CA VAL A 282 1.64 -6.78 11.71
C VAL A 282 0.91 -7.17 12.98
N PHE A 283 0.05 -6.33 13.50
CA PHE A 283 -0.89 -6.72 14.55
C PHE A 283 -2.19 -7.21 13.91
N LEU A 284 -2.57 -8.43 14.26
CA LEU A 284 -3.80 -9.06 13.77
C LEU A 284 -4.93 -8.83 14.78
N PRO A 285 -6.16 -8.48 14.32
CA PRO A 285 -7.31 -8.33 15.20
C PRO A 285 -7.63 -9.62 15.92
N ALA A 286 -7.73 -9.58 17.26
CA ALA A 286 -7.94 -10.76 18.09
C ALA A 286 -9.22 -11.51 17.75
N GLN A 287 -10.31 -10.80 17.40
CA GLN A 287 -11.57 -11.42 16.98
C GLN A 287 -11.42 -12.18 15.67
N GLN A 288 -10.61 -11.66 14.71
CA GLN A 288 -10.38 -12.34 13.43
C GLN A 288 -9.55 -13.61 13.63
N VAL A 289 -8.46 -13.53 14.42
CA VAL A 289 -7.63 -14.71 14.75
C VAL A 289 -8.44 -15.80 15.47
N LYS A 290 -9.37 -15.41 16.37
CA LYS A 290 -10.24 -16.34 17.07
C LYS A 290 -11.34 -16.97 16.20
N ARG A 291 -11.72 -16.29 15.12
CA ARG A 291 -12.80 -16.73 14.23
C ARG A 291 -12.31 -17.61 13.10
N HIS A 292 -11.10 -17.36 12.62
CA HIS A 292 -10.62 -17.98 11.40
C HIS A 292 -9.50 -18.98 11.66
N ARG A 293 -9.35 -19.93 10.74
CA ARG A 293 -8.37 -21.00 10.82
C ARG A 293 -7.05 -20.66 10.12
N PHE A 294 -7.08 -19.74 9.17
CA PHE A 294 -5.93 -19.41 8.33
C PHE A 294 -5.82 -17.91 8.08
N ILE A 295 -4.57 -17.45 7.89
CA ILE A 295 -4.26 -16.18 7.25
C ILE A 295 -3.69 -16.46 5.86
N SER A 296 -3.92 -15.55 4.94
CA SER A 296 -3.40 -15.64 3.57
C SER A 296 -3.09 -14.28 2.97
N PHE A 297 -2.20 -14.28 2.00
CA PHE A 297 -1.84 -13.11 1.19
C PHE A 297 -1.19 -13.58 -0.11
N TYR A 298 -1.07 -12.67 -1.07
CA TYR A 298 -0.20 -12.88 -2.22
C TYR A 298 1.16 -12.23 -1.96
N ALA A 299 2.22 -12.91 -2.39
CA ALA A 299 3.58 -12.38 -2.33
C ALA A 299 4.27 -12.50 -3.68
N PHE A 300 5.13 -11.53 -4.00
CA PHE A 300 5.92 -11.49 -5.23
C PHE A 300 7.38 -11.18 -4.89
N SER A 301 8.29 -12.09 -5.23
CA SER A 301 9.72 -11.86 -5.12
C SER A 301 10.28 -11.35 -6.43
N GLU A 302 10.90 -10.17 -6.44
CA GLU A 302 11.67 -9.69 -7.60
C GLU A 302 13.00 -10.43 -7.78
N TYR A 303 13.41 -11.18 -6.76
CA TYR A 303 14.63 -11.97 -6.83
C TYR A 303 14.40 -13.31 -7.52
N ALA A 304 15.47 -14.01 -7.87
CA ALA A 304 15.38 -15.30 -8.53
C ALA A 304 14.60 -16.32 -7.71
N ASN A 305 13.86 -17.21 -8.39
CA ASN A 305 13.02 -18.23 -7.78
C ASN A 305 13.75 -19.03 -6.70
N TYR A 306 13.10 -19.20 -5.55
CA TYR A 306 13.58 -19.97 -4.39
C TYR A 306 14.88 -19.46 -3.76
N LYS A 307 15.33 -18.25 -4.09
CA LYS A 307 16.50 -17.61 -3.46
C LYS A 307 16.18 -16.85 -2.18
N GLN A 308 14.90 -16.54 -1.98
CA GLN A 308 14.36 -15.97 -0.74
C GLN A 308 13.37 -16.96 -0.14
N ALA A 309 13.25 -16.95 1.18
CA ALA A 309 12.16 -17.62 1.88
C ALA A 309 11.55 -16.66 2.90
N LEU A 310 10.26 -16.78 3.10
CA LEU A 310 9.48 -16.03 4.06
C LEU A 310 9.13 -16.93 5.23
N ARG A 311 9.54 -16.53 6.44
CA ARG A 311 9.18 -17.17 7.72
C ARG A 311 8.13 -16.30 8.40
N LEU A 312 7.08 -16.91 8.89
CA LEU A 312 6.05 -16.28 9.70
C LEU A 312 6.05 -16.82 11.12
N GLU A 313 5.95 -15.90 12.07
CA GLU A 313 5.87 -16.20 13.50
C GLU A 313 4.67 -15.42 14.09
N LEU A 314 3.80 -16.10 14.85
CA LEU A 314 2.67 -15.49 15.56
C LEU A 314 2.94 -15.56 17.07
N ASN A 315 3.05 -14.41 17.72
CA ASN A 315 3.42 -14.31 19.14
C ASN A 315 4.68 -15.12 19.50
N GLY A 316 5.66 -15.19 18.56
CA GLY A 316 6.91 -15.93 18.71
C GLY A 316 6.84 -17.41 18.35
N GLU A 317 5.66 -17.93 18.02
CA GLU A 317 5.52 -19.32 17.52
C GLU A 317 5.57 -19.34 15.98
N GLU A 318 6.42 -20.20 15.40
CA GLU A 318 6.57 -20.33 13.97
C GLU A 318 5.32 -20.95 13.33
N LEU A 319 4.70 -20.21 12.39
CA LEU A 319 3.60 -20.74 11.57
C LEU A 319 4.10 -21.53 10.37
N GLY A 320 5.29 -21.21 9.86
CA GLY A 320 5.90 -21.88 8.73
C GLY A 320 6.96 -21.05 8.00
N VAL A 321 7.71 -21.75 7.13
CA VAL A 321 8.75 -21.16 6.27
C VAL A 321 8.51 -21.63 4.84
N PHE A 322 8.31 -20.69 3.92
CA PHE A 322 8.08 -21.03 2.51
C PHE A 322 8.99 -20.24 1.58
N PRO A 323 9.59 -20.91 0.59
CA PRO A 323 10.37 -20.23 -0.44
C PRO A 323 9.48 -19.36 -1.31
N LEU A 324 10.03 -18.22 -1.74
CA LEU A 324 9.37 -17.26 -2.61
C LEU A 324 9.72 -17.53 -4.07
N ILE A 325 8.80 -17.22 -4.96
CA ILE A 325 8.98 -17.32 -6.40
C ILE A 325 8.85 -15.94 -7.07
N LYS A 326 9.51 -15.77 -8.20
CA LYS A 326 9.50 -14.52 -8.98
C LYS A 326 8.20 -14.39 -9.78
N SER A 327 7.12 -14.32 -9.05
CA SER A 327 5.78 -14.04 -9.57
C SER A 327 4.81 -13.90 -8.40
N TRP A 328 3.67 -13.24 -8.61
CA TRP A 328 2.59 -13.25 -7.63
C TRP A 328 2.16 -14.69 -7.34
N ASN A 329 2.18 -15.06 -6.08
CA ASN A 329 1.77 -16.38 -5.64
C ASN A 329 1.02 -16.30 -4.32
N PHE A 330 0.03 -17.18 -4.17
CA PHE A 330 -0.79 -17.28 -2.97
C PHE A 330 -0.03 -18.01 -1.86
N TYR A 331 -0.11 -17.52 -0.63
CA TYR A 331 0.46 -18.12 0.58
C TYR A 331 -0.63 -18.21 1.65
N SER A 332 -0.70 -19.34 2.34
CA SER A 332 -1.66 -19.60 3.39
C SER A 332 -0.97 -20.26 4.59
N PHE A 333 -1.24 -19.74 5.78
CA PHE A 333 -0.62 -20.21 7.03
C PHE A 333 -1.71 -20.54 8.04
N PRO A 334 -1.62 -21.70 8.75
CA PRO A 334 -2.58 -22.04 9.77
C PRO A 334 -2.42 -21.12 10.98
N LEU A 335 -3.54 -20.70 11.55
CA LEU A 335 -3.56 -20.04 12.83
C LEU A 335 -3.62 -21.11 13.94
N PRO A 336 -2.89 -20.96 15.05
CA PRO A 336 -2.96 -21.89 16.15
C PRO A 336 -4.37 -21.90 16.74
N PRO A 337 -4.86 -23.05 17.19
CA PRO A 337 -6.14 -23.11 17.88
C PRO A 337 -6.06 -22.24 19.14
N VAL A 338 -7.00 -21.32 19.26
CA VAL A 338 -7.02 -20.38 20.39
C VAL A 338 -7.26 -21.17 21.66
N GLN A 339 -6.24 -21.26 22.51
CA GLN A 339 -6.44 -21.70 23.89
C GLN A 339 -7.29 -20.63 24.58
N ASN A 340 -8.30 -21.08 25.33
CA ASN A 340 -9.18 -20.20 26.12
C ASN A 340 -8.36 -19.49 27.20
N ASP A 341 -7.63 -18.45 26.81
CA ASP A 341 -6.96 -17.55 27.74
C ASP A 341 -8.02 -16.71 28.43
N GLN A 342 -8.33 -17.06 29.67
CA GLN A 342 -9.30 -16.35 30.52
C GLN A 342 -8.81 -14.97 30.98
N LYS A 343 -7.64 -14.53 30.52
CA LYS A 343 -7.06 -13.23 30.94
C LYS A 343 -6.59 -12.43 29.71
N GLY A 344 -7.40 -11.46 29.38
CA GLY A 344 -6.94 -10.29 28.64
C GLY A 344 -6.93 -10.47 27.12
N THR A 345 -7.30 -9.42 26.47
CA THR A 345 -7.21 -9.16 25.04
C THR A 345 -5.75 -8.89 24.64
N LYS A 346 -4.85 -9.87 24.78
CA LYS A 346 -3.52 -9.72 24.19
C LYS A 346 -3.66 -9.75 22.68
N GLY A 347 -3.20 -8.69 22.02
CA GLY A 347 -3.13 -8.62 20.56
C GLY A 347 -2.26 -9.72 19.98
N TYR A 348 -2.53 -10.10 18.75
CA TYR A 348 -1.74 -11.09 18.03
C TYR A 348 -0.69 -10.38 17.18
N GLU A 349 0.57 -10.60 17.52
CA GLU A 349 1.73 -10.07 16.79
C GLU A 349 2.20 -11.07 15.75
N LEU A 350 2.04 -10.72 14.47
CA LEU A 350 2.58 -11.49 13.34
C LEU A 350 3.90 -10.85 12.90
N VAL A 351 4.98 -11.61 12.98
CA VAL A 351 6.31 -11.21 12.50
C VAL A 351 6.64 -11.98 11.24
N LEU A 352 7.05 -11.24 10.21
CA LEU A 352 7.49 -11.78 8.94
C LEU A 352 9.00 -11.54 8.81
N ASN A 353 9.75 -12.60 8.51
CA ASN A 353 11.20 -12.54 8.34
C ASN A 353 11.60 -13.09 6.98
N LEU A 354 12.40 -12.34 6.22
CA LEU A 354 13.01 -12.79 4.98
C LEU A 354 14.41 -13.35 5.22
N THR A 355 14.75 -14.43 4.53
CA THR A 355 16.11 -14.99 4.59
C THR A 355 17.15 -14.07 3.97
N ARG A 356 16.77 -13.23 3.03
CA ARG A 356 17.62 -12.20 2.39
C ARG A 356 16.80 -11.14 1.69
N LEU A 357 17.40 -9.96 1.51
CA LEU A 357 16.83 -8.85 0.74
C LEU A 357 17.01 -9.03 -0.77
N PHE A 358 16.24 -8.28 -1.55
CA PHE A 358 16.48 -8.09 -2.96
C PHE A 358 17.79 -7.30 -3.14
N PRO A 359 18.77 -7.79 -3.91
CA PRO A 359 20.07 -7.14 -3.96
C PRO A 359 20.01 -5.75 -4.60
N GLU A 360 20.57 -4.76 -3.94
CA GLU A 360 20.62 -3.35 -4.35
C GLU A 360 21.10 -3.13 -5.80
N ARG A 361 22.02 -3.95 -6.29
CA ARG A 361 22.50 -3.89 -7.68
C ARG A 361 21.43 -4.01 -8.75
N TYR A 362 20.24 -4.54 -8.42
CA TYR A 362 19.11 -4.70 -9.35
C TYR A 362 18.07 -3.58 -9.24
N HIS A 363 18.18 -2.71 -8.22
CA HIS A 363 17.24 -1.59 -8.03
C HIS A 363 17.97 -0.28 -7.69
N ARG A 364 19.08 0.02 -8.40
CA ARG A 364 19.96 1.17 -8.12
C ARG A 364 19.28 2.54 -8.13
N GLU A 365 18.16 2.65 -8.81
CA GLU A 365 17.35 3.87 -8.89
C GLU A 365 16.37 4.01 -7.71
N ASP A 366 16.16 2.95 -6.93
CA ASP A 366 15.30 2.94 -5.74
C ASP A 366 16.19 2.77 -4.50
N PRO A 367 16.30 3.80 -3.65
CA PRO A 367 17.16 3.76 -2.46
C PRO A 367 16.57 2.93 -1.31
N ARG A 368 15.34 2.45 -1.44
CA ARG A 368 14.65 1.71 -0.38
C ARG A 368 15.26 0.33 -0.16
N GLU A 369 15.21 -0.15 1.08
CA GLU A 369 15.47 -1.53 1.42
C GLU A 369 14.30 -2.40 0.96
N LEU A 370 14.46 -3.07 -0.18
CA LEU A 370 13.41 -3.88 -0.79
C LEU A 370 13.59 -5.36 -0.47
N GLY A 371 12.57 -5.99 0.09
CA GLY A 371 12.51 -7.41 0.37
C GLY A 371 11.59 -8.15 -0.59
N VAL A 372 10.30 -8.14 -0.30
CA VAL A 372 9.24 -8.80 -1.06
C VAL A 372 7.98 -7.94 -1.09
N LYS A 373 7.24 -7.98 -2.18
CA LYS A 373 5.91 -7.36 -2.28
C LYS A 373 4.88 -8.27 -1.62
N ILE A 374 4.06 -7.74 -0.73
CA ILE A 374 3.02 -8.50 -0.04
C ILE A 374 1.69 -7.75 -0.16
N SER A 375 0.64 -8.46 -0.60
CA SER A 375 -0.73 -7.94 -0.63
C SER A 375 -1.32 -7.86 0.79
N PRO A 376 -2.46 -7.17 0.99
CA PRO A 376 -3.12 -7.16 2.28
C PRO A 376 -3.41 -8.57 2.80
N ILE A 377 -3.14 -8.78 4.09
CA ILE A 377 -3.41 -10.04 4.79
C ILE A 377 -4.92 -10.23 4.91
N LYS A 378 -5.39 -11.43 4.57
CA LYS A 378 -6.78 -11.87 4.66
C LYS A 378 -6.91 -13.05 5.60
N PHE A 379 -8.11 -13.26 6.12
CA PHE A 379 -8.48 -14.41 6.95
C PHE A 379 -9.43 -15.32 6.18
N HIS A 380 -9.31 -16.63 6.38
CA HIS A 380 -10.22 -17.61 5.78
C HIS A 380 -10.30 -18.91 6.60
N ASP A 381 -11.29 -19.76 6.28
CA ASP A 381 -11.59 -21.01 6.98
C ASP A 381 -11.49 -22.24 6.07
N GLU A 382 -11.35 -22.01 4.75
CA GLU A 382 -11.34 -23.09 3.76
C GLU A 382 -10.07 -23.92 3.86
N ASN A 383 -10.21 -25.15 4.37
CA ASN A 383 -9.12 -26.11 4.46
C ASN A 383 -8.60 -26.50 3.07
N GLU A 384 -9.50 -26.65 2.10
CA GLU A 384 -9.15 -26.97 0.71
C GLU A 384 -8.23 -25.93 0.07
N THR A 385 -8.46 -24.65 0.37
CA THR A 385 -7.59 -23.55 -0.08
C THR A 385 -6.17 -23.68 0.51
N HIS A 386 -6.06 -24.05 1.78
CA HIS A 386 -4.76 -24.25 2.42
C HIS A 386 -4.05 -25.52 1.88
N GLU A 387 -4.76 -26.61 1.75
CA GLU A 387 -4.21 -27.86 1.17
C GLU A 387 -3.78 -27.66 -0.29
N GLY A 388 -4.56 -26.93 -1.07
CA GLY A 388 -4.19 -26.56 -2.44
C GLY A 388 -2.91 -25.72 -2.51
N PHE A 389 -2.72 -24.78 -1.57
CA PHE A 389 -1.48 -24.03 -1.43
C PHE A 389 -0.29 -24.94 -1.10
N LEU A 390 -0.43 -25.85 -0.14
CA LEU A 390 0.64 -26.80 0.24
C LEU A 390 1.00 -27.70 -0.93
N PHE A 391 0.01 -28.22 -1.65
CA PHE A 391 0.22 -29.04 -2.86
C PHE A 391 0.98 -28.24 -3.93
N PHE A 392 0.54 -27.04 -4.24
CA PHE A 392 1.20 -26.18 -5.22
C PHE A 392 2.67 -25.95 -4.85
N HIS A 393 2.97 -25.54 -3.62
CA HIS A 393 4.32 -25.25 -3.17
C HIS A 393 5.25 -26.48 -3.25
N LYS A 394 4.78 -27.62 -2.79
CA LYS A 394 5.53 -28.88 -2.88
C LYS A 394 5.85 -29.25 -4.33
N ASN A 395 4.85 -29.12 -5.22
CA ASN A 395 5.02 -29.39 -6.63
C ASN A 395 5.98 -28.40 -7.31
N ALA A 396 5.84 -27.12 -7.02
CA ALA A 396 6.68 -26.07 -7.60
C ALA A 396 8.16 -26.21 -7.19
N MET A 397 8.42 -26.58 -5.95
CA MET A 397 9.77 -26.90 -5.47
C MET A 397 10.36 -28.11 -6.19
N LEU A 398 9.59 -29.19 -6.35
CA LEU A 398 10.02 -30.37 -7.08
C LEU A 398 10.33 -30.02 -8.55
N ASN A 399 9.44 -29.27 -9.22
CA ASN A 399 9.63 -28.81 -10.59
C ASN A 399 10.94 -28.02 -10.76
N TYR A 400 11.22 -27.10 -9.83
CA TYR A 400 12.45 -26.33 -9.83
C TYR A 400 13.71 -27.22 -9.70
N GLU A 401 13.69 -28.19 -8.77
CA GLU A 401 14.83 -29.09 -8.55
C GLU A 401 15.06 -30.05 -9.74
N GLU A 402 14.00 -30.58 -10.32
CA GLU A 402 14.07 -31.42 -11.52
C GLU A 402 14.67 -30.65 -12.71
N ARG A 403 14.18 -29.43 -12.95
CA ARG A 403 14.73 -28.55 -13.98
C ARG A 403 16.21 -28.22 -13.74
N LYS A 404 16.59 -27.91 -12.50
CA LYS A 404 17.97 -27.63 -12.13
C LYS A 404 18.91 -28.80 -12.38
N ARG A 405 18.42 -30.02 -12.16
CA ARG A 405 19.17 -31.26 -12.42
C ARG A 405 19.14 -31.70 -13.90
N GLY A 406 18.33 -31.05 -14.73
CA GLY A 406 18.16 -31.40 -16.15
C GLY A 406 17.43 -32.73 -16.37
N GLU A 407 16.53 -33.11 -15.47
CA GLU A 407 15.75 -34.33 -15.59
C GLU A 407 14.80 -34.26 -16.79
N THR A 408 14.72 -35.34 -17.56
CA THR A 408 13.86 -35.45 -18.74
C THR A 408 12.54 -36.14 -18.43
N GLU A 409 12.47 -36.92 -17.38
CA GLU A 409 11.26 -37.54 -16.87
C GLU A 409 10.86 -36.85 -15.55
N LEU A 410 9.80 -36.02 -15.61
CA LEU A 410 9.38 -35.21 -14.48
C LEU A 410 8.33 -35.94 -13.64
N LYS A 411 8.47 -35.86 -12.32
CA LYS A 411 7.47 -36.26 -11.33
C LYS A 411 6.56 -35.09 -10.94
N SER A 412 7.03 -33.87 -11.16
CA SER A 412 6.25 -32.66 -10.93
C SER A 412 5.22 -32.42 -12.04
N TYR A 413 4.16 -31.75 -11.68
CA TYR A 413 3.16 -31.24 -12.61
C TYR A 413 3.52 -29.82 -13.10
N PRO A 414 3.01 -29.38 -14.27
CA PRO A 414 3.26 -28.03 -14.78
C PRO A 414 2.66 -26.95 -13.86
N ILE A 415 3.41 -25.88 -13.67
CA ILE A 415 2.97 -24.73 -12.85
C ILE A 415 2.16 -23.70 -13.66
N ASN A 416 2.15 -23.80 -14.96
CA ASN A 416 1.28 -23.07 -15.89
C ASN A 416 0.58 -24.06 -16.79
N LEU A 417 -0.71 -23.85 -17.03
CA LEU A 417 -1.52 -24.76 -17.84
C LEU A 417 -2.17 -24.00 -18.98
N GLY A 418 -1.88 -24.41 -20.22
CA GLY A 418 -2.61 -23.97 -21.41
C GLY A 418 -3.89 -24.77 -21.57
N ILE A 419 -5.01 -24.09 -21.76
CA ILE A 419 -6.32 -24.72 -21.95
C ILE A 419 -7.04 -24.12 -23.15
N ASP A 420 -7.77 -24.93 -23.88
CA ASP A 420 -8.70 -24.50 -24.93
C ASP A 420 -10.12 -24.50 -24.34
N LEU A 421 -10.59 -23.36 -23.84
CA LEU A 421 -11.90 -23.26 -23.18
C LEU A 421 -13.04 -23.50 -24.17
N PHE A 422 -12.95 -22.94 -25.37
CA PHE A 422 -14.06 -22.96 -26.32
C PHE A 422 -13.61 -22.76 -27.78
N ALA A 423 -13.79 -23.75 -28.59
CA ALA A 423 -13.30 -23.76 -29.98
C ALA A 423 -14.20 -23.04 -31.01
N LYS A 424 -15.36 -22.49 -30.60
CA LYS A 424 -16.24 -21.73 -31.51
C LYS A 424 -15.95 -20.23 -31.42
N CYS A 425 -16.05 -19.54 -32.57
CA CYS A 425 -15.86 -18.11 -32.69
C CYS A 425 -17.11 -17.42 -33.29
N ASN A 426 -17.41 -16.20 -32.81
CA ASN A 426 -18.51 -15.36 -33.30
C ASN A 426 -18.13 -14.46 -34.46
N MET A 427 -16.84 -14.45 -34.88
CA MET A 427 -16.40 -13.66 -36.02
C MET A 427 -17.00 -14.20 -37.32
N LYS A 428 -17.87 -13.41 -37.92
CA LYS A 428 -18.50 -13.71 -39.22
C LYS A 428 -18.47 -12.46 -40.11
N PRO A 429 -17.72 -12.53 -41.21
CA PRO A 429 -16.81 -13.59 -41.62
C PRO A 429 -15.59 -13.71 -40.68
N PRO A 430 -14.86 -14.87 -40.68
CA PRO A 430 -13.66 -15.06 -39.85
C PRO A 430 -12.57 -14.04 -40.17
N CYS A 431 -11.66 -13.74 -39.24
CA CYS A 431 -10.50 -12.86 -39.49
C CYS A 431 -9.71 -13.36 -40.71
N VAL A 432 -9.19 -12.43 -41.53
CA VAL A 432 -8.48 -12.80 -42.78
C VAL A 432 -7.23 -13.67 -42.55
N TYR A 433 -6.58 -13.50 -41.41
CA TYR A 433 -5.40 -14.25 -40.98
C TYR A 433 -5.70 -15.43 -40.04
N CYS A 434 -6.97 -15.81 -39.85
CA CYS A 434 -7.36 -16.85 -38.91
C CYS A 434 -6.86 -18.21 -39.37
N LEU A 435 -5.85 -18.73 -38.68
CA LEU A 435 -5.28 -20.05 -38.96
C LEU A 435 -6.26 -21.17 -38.64
N TRP A 436 -7.08 -20.98 -37.60
CA TRP A 436 -8.09 -21.97 -37.22
C TRP A 436 -9.15 -22.18 -38.27
N ASP A 437 -9.64 -21.09 -38.88
CA ASP A 437 -10.61 -21.17 -39.97
C ASP A 437 -10.00 -21.79 -41.23
N TRP A 438 -8.73 -21.47 -41.50
CA TRP A 438 -7.98 -22.11 -42.59
C TRP A 438 -7.74 -23.59 -42.33
N MET A 439 -7.35 -24.01 -41.11
CA MET A 439 -7.15 -25.42 -40.73
C MET A 439 -8.45 -26.21 -40.80
N LYS A 440 -9.60 -25.64 -40.51
CA LYS A 440 -10.92 -26.27 -40.64
C LYS A 440 -11.28 -26.61 -42.09
N GLU A 441 -10.80 -25.80 -43.03
CA GLU A 441 -11.01 -26.05 -44.45
C GLU A 441 -10.14 -27.22 -44.97
N GLU A 442 -9.00 -27.51 -44.33
CA GLU A 442 -8.03 -28.53 -44.73
C GLU A 442 -8.17 -29.89 -44.01
N GLU A 443 -8.75 -29.91 -42.79
CA GLU A 443 -8.87 -31.12 -41.96
C GLU A 443 -10.34 -31.51 -41.73
N GLU A 444 -10.75 -32.65 -42.21
CA GLU A 444 -12.02 -33.26 -41.85
C GLU A 444 -11.98 -33.77 -40.41
N GLY A 445 -12.79 -33.21 -39.51
CA GLY A 445 -13.06 -33.79 -38.19
C GLY A 445 -12.48 -33.08 -36.98
N HIS A 446 -12.56 -31.76 -36.92
CA HIS A 446 -12.20 -31.02 -35.66
C HIS A 446 -13.15 -31.35 -34.53
N ILE A 447 -12.55 -31.73 -33.38
CA ILE A 447 -13.26 -31.88 -32.10
C ILE A 447 -13.55 -30.46 -31.56
N GLU A 448 -14.85 -30.11 -31.45
CA GLU A 448 -15.26 -28.90 -30.77
C GLU A 448 -15.02 -29.08 -29.25
N THR A 449 -13.94 -28.51 -28.72
CA THR A 449 -13.68 -28.54 -27.29
C THR A 449 -14.59 -27.58 -26.54
N VAL A 450 -15.22 -28.09 -25.50
CA VAL A 450 -15.96 -27.29 -24.49
C VAL A 450 -15.47 -27.75 -23.11
N VAL A 451 -14.67 -26.93 -22.47
CA VAL A 451 -14.15 -27.20 -21.13
C VAL A 451 -15.15 -26.69 -20.10
N ASP A 452 -15.45 -27.48 -19.10
CA ASP A 452 -16.30 -27.10 -17.96
C ASP A 452 -15.61 -27.42 -16.62
N GLU A 453 -16.27 -27.17 -15.50
CA GLU A 453 -15.73 -27.40 -14.16
C GLU A 453 -15.39 -28.88 -13.95
N LYS A 454 -16.19 -29.79 -14.51
CA LYS A 454 -15.92 -31.23 -14.46
C LYS A 454 -14.63 -31.60 -15.16
N THR A 455 -14.31 -30.94 -16.27
CA THR A 455 -13.02 -31.10 -16.97
C THR A 455 -11.86 -30.69 -16.08
N PHE A 456 -11.99 -29.62 -15.29
CA PHE A 456 -10.95 -29.23 -14.33
C PHE A 456 -10.79 -30.23 -13.19
N GLU A 457 -11.89 -30.83 -12.71
CA GLU A 457 -11.84 -31.92 -11.73
C GLU A 457 -11.12 -33.15 -12.31
N GLU A 458 -11.39 -33.48 -13.56
CA GLU A 458 -10.74 -34.58 -14.29
C GLU A 458 -9.23 -34.34 -14.50
N TYR A 459 -8.82 -33.08 -14.74
CA TYR A 459 -7.39 -32.71 -14.79
C TYR A 459 -6.68 -32.86 -13.43
N GLY A 460 -7.42 -32.87 -12.31
CA GLY A 460 -6.93 -33.14 -10.99
C GLY A 460 -5.63 -32.40 -10.65
N PRO A 461 -4.52 -33.15 -10.46
CA PRO A 461 -3.24 -32.54 -10.05
C PRO A 461 -2.69 -31.48 -11.02
N PHE A 462 -2.96 -31.57 -12.32
CA PHE A 462 -2.55 -30.57 -13.31
C PHE A 462 -3.22 -29.22 -13.06
N PHE A 463 -4.51 -29.22 -12.78
CA PHE A 463 -5.22 -28.00 -12.42
C PHE A 463 -4.78 -27.48 -11.05
N GLN A 464 -4.65 -28.36 -10.05
CA GLN A 464 -4.23 -27.97 -8.71
C GLN A 464 -2.85 -27.31 -8.69
N SER A 465 -1.88 -27.88 -9.43
CA SER A 465 -0.52 -27.39 -9.53
C SER A 465 -0.35 -26.13 -10.38
N ALA A 466 -1.29 -25.85 -11.28
CA ALA A 466 -1.21 -24.68 -12.13
C ALA A 466 -1.57 -23.40 -11.32
N ARG A 467 -0.69 -22.41 -11.40
CA ARG A 467 -0.93 -21.08 -10.90
C ARG A 467 -1.57 -20.19 -11.96
N LEU A 468 -1.03 -20.26 -13.19
CA LEU A 468 -1.47 -19.49 -14.34
C LEU A 468 -2.21 -20.42 -15.31
N LEU A 469 -3.43 -20.04 -15.65
CA LEU A 469 -4.23 -20.67 -16.68
C LEU A 469 -4.20 -19.78 -17.92
N ILE A 470 -3.60 -20.28 -18.98
CA ILE A 470 -3.50 -19.57 -20.26
C ILE A 470 -4.59 -20.11 -21.18
N ASN A 471 -5.56 -19.28 -21.50
CA ASN A 471 -6.55 -19.65 -22.51
C ASN A 471 -5.93 -19.60 -23.91
N CYS A 472 -5.59 -20.77 -24.40
CA CYS A 472 -5.06 -20.99 -25.76
C CYS A 472 -6.16 -21.12 -26.81
N SER A 473 -7.42 -20.83 -26.46
CA SER A 473 -8.57 -21.05 -27.35
C SER A 473 -8.38 -20.37 -28.68
N ILE A 474 -8.61 -21.16 -29.71
CA ILE A 474 -8.62 -20.74 -31.11
C ILE A 474 -9.97 -20.07 -31.43
N GLY A 475 -10.99 -20.30 -30.60
CA GLY A 475 -12.30 -19.69 -30.67
C GLY A 475 -12.44 -18.35 -29.93
N GLU A 476 -13.62 -18.09 -29.42
CA GLU A 476 -13.95 -16.92 -28.58
C GLU A 476 -14.41 -17.40 -27.23
N PRO A 477 -13.57 -17.32 -26.21
CA PRO A 477 -13.86 -17.87 -24.86
C PRO A 477 -15.07 -17.24 -24.18
N LEU A 478 -15.36 -15.96 -24.45
CA LEU A 478 -16.50 -15.27 -23.87
C LEU A 478 -17.85 -15.81 -24.38
N MET A 479 -17.85 -16.59 -25.45
CA MET A 479 -19.04 -17.29 -25.95
C MET A 479 -19.34 -18.60 -25.20
N HIS A 480 -18.44 -19.03 -24.32
CA HIS A 480 -18.64 -20.28 -23.58
C HIS A 480 -19.95 -20.24 -22.79
N PRO A 481 -20.83 -21.25 -22.91
CA PRO A 481 -22.16 -21.23 -22.27
C PRO A 481 -22.10 -21.15 -20.73
N ARG A 482 -21.03 -21.68 -20.12
CA ARG A 482 -20.77 -21.66 -18.66
C ARG A 482 -19.61 -20.77 -18.27
N PHE A 483 -19.37 -19.69 -19.01
CA PHE A 483 -18.23 -18.80 -18.80
C PHE A 483 -18.15 -18.23 -17.37
N GLU A 484 -19.30 -17.83 -16.80
CA GLU A 484 -19.35 -17.30 -15.45
C GLU A 484 -18.90 -18.31 -14.40
N GLN A 485 -19.44 -19.54 -14.49
CA GLN A 485 -19.11 -20.61 -13.57
C GLN A 485 -17.63 -20.97 -13.62
N ILE A 486 -17.06 -21.02 -14.82
CA ILE A 486 -15.62 -21.28 -15.00
C ILE A 486 -14.78 -20.16 -14.37
N MET A 487 -15.13 -18.89 -14.62
CA MET A 487 -14.41 -17.76 -14.03
C MET A 487 -14.49 -17.76 -12.50
N GLU A 488 -15.63 -18.13 -11.95
CA GLU A 488 -15.83 -18.28 -10.51
C GLU A 488 -14.99 -19.43 -9.96
N TYR A 489 -15.10 -20.61 -10.56
CA TYR A 489 -14.33 -21.79 -10.19
C TYR A 489 -12.82 -21.53 -10.18
N CYS A 490 -12.28 -20.91 -11.23
CA CYS A 490 -10.86 -20.56 -11.29
C CYS A 490 -10.47 -19.53 -10.21
N SER A 491 -11.32 -18.56 -9.95
CA SER A 491 -11.11 -17.55 -8.91
C SER A 491 -11.09 -18.17 -7.50
N ASP A 492 -12.02 -19.05 -7.20
CA ASP A 492 -12.12 -19.74 -5.91
C ASP A 492 -10.91 -20.63 -5.64
N HIS A 493 -10.28 -21.13 -6.70
CA HIS A 493 -9.02 -21.90 -6.62
C HIS A 493 -7.76 -21.02 -6.74
N ASN A 494 -7.87 -19.72 -6.55
CA ASN A 494 -6.75 -18.76 -6.57
C ASN A 494 -5.91 -18.78 -7.86
N LYS A 495 -6.55 -19.01 -9.02
CA LYS A 495 -5.86 -19.03 -10.33
C LYS A 495 -5.77 -17.63 -10.92
N ILE A 496 -4.61 -17.30 -11.46
CA ILE A 496 -4.44 -16.16 -12.36
C ILE A 496 -4.75 -16.64 -13.77
N MET A 497 -5.47 -15.85 -14.56
CA MET A 497 -5.92 -16.26 -15.88
C MET A 497 -5.44 -15.29 -16.97
N GLU A 498 -5.03 -15.83 -18.12
CA GLU A 498 -4.85 -15.09 -19.36
C GLU A 498 -5.99 -15.44 -20.32
N ILE A 499 -6.74 -14.44 -20.75
CA ILE A 499 -7.88 -14.63 -21.66
C ILE A 499 -7.73 -13.72 -22.86
N SER A 500 -7.69 -14.31 -24.07
CA SER A 500 -7.71 -13.54 -25.31
C SER A 500 -9.12 -13.51 -25.89
N THR A 501 -9.59 -12.32 -26.29
CA THR A 501 -10.92 -12.12 -26.87
C THR A 501 -10.86 -11.19 -28.08
N ASN A 502 -11.79 -11.38 -29.03
CA ASN A 502 -11.97 -10.45 -30.15
C ASN A 502 -12.80 -9.19 -29.78
N GLY A 503 -13.30 -9.11 -28.56
CA GLY A 503 -14.08 -7.97 -28.04
C GLY A 503 -15.54 -7.91 -28.47
N GLN A 504 -16.01 -8.76 -29.40
CA GLN A 504 -17.40 -8.72 -29.88
C GLN A 504 -18.37 -9.56 -29.02
N ALA A 505 -17.86 -10.37 -28.12
CA ALA A 505 -18.66 -11.22 -27.23
C ALA A 505 -18.90 -10.61 -25.84
N PHE A 506 -18.52 -9.36 -25.61
CA PHE A 506 -18.83 -8.67 -24.36
C PHE A 506 -20.33 -8.47 -24.22
N THR A 507 -20.84 -8.84 -23.08
CA THR A 507 -22.20 -8.60 -22.61
C THR A 507 -22.13 -8.19 -21.15
N LYS A 508 -23.20 -7.64 -20.59
CA LYS A 508 -23.26 -7.35 -19.13
C LYS A 508 -22.92 -8.59 -18.29
N ARG A 509 -23.29 -9.77 -18.75
CA ARG A 509 -23.04 -11.06 -18.12
C ARG A 509 -21.54 -11.38 -18.11
N THR A 510 -20.88 -11.38 -19.27
CA THR A 510 -19.45 -11.69 -19.37
C THR A 510 -18.57 -10.64 -18.67
N ILE A 511 -18.94 -9.36 -18.72
CA ILE A 511 -18.27 -8.29 -17.99
C ILE A 511 -18.33 -8.55 -16.47
N LYS A 512 -19.51 -8.87 -15.94
CA LYS A 512 -19.68 -9.22 -14.52
C LYS A 512 -18.81 -10.41 -14.10
N ALA A 513 -18.66 -11.40 -14.97
CA ALA A 513 -17.84 -12.58 -14.70
C ALA A 513 -16.33 -12.27 -14.64
N LEU A 514 -15.88 -11.24 -15.35
CA LEU A 514 -14.47 -10.83 -15.42
C LEU A 514 -14.06 -9.87 -14.31
N VAL A 515 -14.96 -8.94 -13.97
CA VAL A 515 -14.64 -7.80 -13.09
C VAL A 515 -14.27 -8.23 -11.68
N GLY A 516 -13.15 -7.66 -11.16
CA GLY A 516 -12.64 -7.95 -9.82
C GLY A 516 -11.80 -9.23 -9.72
N LYS A 517 -11.56 -9.94 -10.83
CA LYS A 517 -10.76 -11.17 -10.86
C LYS A 517 -9.35 -10.92 -11.40
N PRO A 518 -8.33 -11.67 -10.95
CA PRO A 518 -6.94 -11.54 -11.40
C PRO A 518 -6.78 -12.13 -12.83
N ILE A 519 -7.21 -11.38 -13.82
CA ILE A 519 -7.23 -11.76 -15.21
C ILE A 519 -6.41 -10.76 -16.04
N TYR A 520 -5.49 -11.26 -16.89
CA TYR A 520 -4.95 -10.53 -18.01
C TYR A 520 -5.91 -10.72 -19.21
N LEU A 521 -6.61 -9.68 -19.56
CA LEU A 521 -7.58 -9.71 -20.65
C LEU A 521 -6.97 -9.08 -21.90
N TYR A 522 -6.60 -9.91 -22.85
CA TYR A 522 -6.03 -9.51 -24.13
C TYR A 522 -7.15 -9.28 -25.15
N ILE A 523 -7.30 -8.04 -25.61
CA ILE A 523 -8.30 -7.66 -26.61
C ILE A 523 -7.61 -7.48 -27.94
N SER A 524 -7.90 -8.39 -28.86
CA SER A 524 -7.34 -8.40 -30.21
C SER A 524 -8.23 -7.59 -31.14
N LEU A 525 -7.83 -6.37 -31.52
CA LEU A 525 -8.51 -5.55 -32.52
C LEU A 525 -7.69 -5.42 -33.79
N ASP A 526 -6.38 -5.28 -33.72
CA ASP A 526 -5.40 -5.16 -34.80
C ASP A 526 -5.67 -4.01 -35.78
N ALA A 527 -6.51 -3.08 -35.42
CA ALA A 527 -6.88 -1.90 -36.21
C ALA A 527 -7.25 -0.73 -35.30
N ALA A 528 -6.96 0.47 -35.74
CA ALA A 528 -7.35 1.70 -35.06
C ALA A 528 -8.55 2.40 -35.70
N THR A 529 -8.92 2.00 -36.90
CA THR A 529 -9.98 2.60 -37.68
C THR A 529 -11.00 1.55 -38.16
N LYS A 530 -12.22 2.00 -38.44
CA LYS A 530 -13.28 1.16 -38.99
C LYS A 530 -12.87 0.54 -40.35
N GLU A 531 -12.19 1.35 -41.17
CA GLU A 531 -11.74 0.95 -42.50
C GLU A 531 -10.71 -0.16 -42.45
N THR A 532 -9.70 -0.02 -41.56
CA THR A 532 -8.67 -1.06 -41.38
C THR A 532 -9.27 -2.30 -40.74
N TYR A 533 -10.13 -2.14 -39.74
CA TYR A 533 -10.83 -3.25 -39.08
C TYR A 533 -11.66 -4.07 -40.08
N ALA A 534 -12.40 -3.39 -40.96
CA ALA A 534 -13.20 -4.03 -42.01
C ALA A 534 -12.36 -4.87 -43.00
N LYS A 535 -11.12 -4.47 -43.28
CA LYS A 535 -10.17 -5.23 -44.12
C LYS A 535 -9.63 -6.48 -43.46
N ILE A 536 -9.45 -6.45 -42.12
CA ILE A 536 -8.79 -7.50 -41.36
C ILE A 536 -9.79 -8.44 -40.68
N ARG A 537 -10.89 -7.89 -40.13
CA ARG A 537 -11.85 -8.65 -39.33
C ARG A 537 -13.23 -8.66 -39.95
N ASN A 538 -14.11 -7.70 -39.59
CA ASN A 538 -15.46 -7.59 -40.17
C ASN A 538 -15.97 -6.13 -40.01
N ASP A 539 -17.26 -5.91 -40.31
CA ASP A 539 -17.89 -4.57 -40.27
C ASP A 539 -18.47 -4.13 -38.95
N ARG A 540 -18.22 -4.90 -37.86
CA ARG A 540 -18.81 -4.67 -36.52
C ARG A 540 -17.94 -3.79 -35.60
N TRP A 541 -17.10 -2.93 -36.14
CA TRP A 541 -16.22 -2.04 -35.36
C TRP A 541 -16.94 -1.27 -34.27
N GLU A 542 -18.07 -0.63 -34.62
CA GLU A 542 -18.79 0.25 -33.71
C GLU A 542 -19.47 -0.49 -32.54
N SER A 543 -19.70 -1.80 -32.64
CA SER A 543 -20.33 -2.60 -31.58
C SER A 543 -19.40 -2.91 -30.40
N ILE A 544 -18.10 -2.69 -30.56
CA ILE A 544 -17.09 -3.07 -29.53
C ILE A 544 -16.99 -2.00 -28.43
N PHE A 545 -16.97 -0.74 -28.81
CA PHE A 545 -16.62 0.35 -27.89
C PHE A 545 -17.58 0.56 -26.72
N PRO A 546 -18.92 0.51 -26.87
CA PRO A 546 -19.82 0.66 -25.72
C PRO A 546 -19.55 -0.35 -24.62
N ASN A 547 -19.20 -1.58 -24.99
CA ASN A 547 -18.91 -2.65 -24.04
C ASN A 547 -17.52 -2.50 -23.41
N LEU A 548 -16.52 -1.98 -24.15
CA LEU A 548 -15.21 -1.66 -23.59
C LEU A 548 -15.28 -0.52 -22.56
N VAL A 549 -16.07 0.50 -22.85
CA VAL A 549 -16.32 1.61 -21.90
C VAL A 549 -16.99 1.05 -20.64
N LEU A 550 -18.05 0.24 -20.79
CA LEU A 550 -18.73 -0.38 -19.65
C LEU A 550 -17.78 -1.28 -18.83
N LEU A 551 -16.97 -2.09 -19.49
CA LEU A 551 -15.96 -2.92 -18.82
C LEU A 551 -14.99 -2.05 -18.01
N ASN A 552 -14.52 -0.94 -18.59
CA ASN A 552 -13.59 -0.04 -17.90
C ASN A 552 -14.22 0.65 -16.69
N GLU A 553 -15.47 1.10 -16.81
CA GLU A 553 -16.22 1.69 -15.69
C GLU A 553 -16.43 0.68 -14.54
N GLU A 554 -16.80 -0.55 -14.86
CA GLU A 554 -17.08 -1.57 -13.85
C GLU A 554 -15.79 -2.09 -13.19
N ARG A 555 -14.68 -2.29 -13.94
CA ARG A 555 -13.41 -2.74 -13.38
C ARG A 555 -12.80 -1.73 -12.40
N LYS A 556 -12.93 -0.42 -12.67
CA LYS A 556 -12.48 0.64 -11.76
C LYS A 556 -13.12 0.55 -10.37
N LYS A 557 -14.39 0.17 -10.29
CA LYS A 557 -15.12 -0.03 -9.03
C LYS A 557 -14.63 -1.26 -8.25
N LYS A 558 -13.86 -2.15 -8.89
CA LYS A 558 -13.44 -3.45 -8.37
C LYS A 558 -11.91 -3.64 -8.45
N GLY A 559 -11.16 -2.62 -8.02
CA GLY A 559 -9.70 -2.71 -7.95
C GLY A 559 -8.99 -2.67 -9.30
N ASN A 560 -9.62 -2.09 -10.32
CA ASN A 560 -9.10 -1.99 -11.69
C ASN A 560 -8.77 -3.36 -12.32
N LEU A 561 -9.60 -4.38 -12.04
CA LEU A 561 -9.49 -5.73 -12.57
C LEU A 561 -10.70 -6.09 -13.46
N PRO A 562 -10.52 -6.81 -14.58
CA PRO A 562 -9.28 -7.40 -15.14
C PRO A 562 -8.31 -6.35 -15.67
N LYS A 563 -7.03 -6.75 -15.87
CA LYS A 563 -6.06 -5.92 -16.59
C LYS A 563 -6.34 -5.96 -18.08
N LEU A 564 -6.49 -4.78 -18.66
CA LEU A 564 -6.90 -4.60 -20.05
C LEU A 564 -5.67 -4.41 -20.94
N HIS A 565 -5.28 -5.46 -21.65
CA HIS A 565 -4.17 -5.46 -22.59
C HIS A 565 -4.69 -5.42 -24.02
N MET A 566 -4.41 -4.33 -24.72
CA MET A 566 -4.77 -4.20 -26.13
C MET A 566 -3.71 -4.86 -26.99
N VAL A 567 -4.12 -5.75 -27.90
CA VAL A 567 -3.19 -6.44 -28.79
C VAL A 567 -3.21 -5.77 -30.16
N PHE A 568 -2.01 -5.51 -30.68
CA PHE A 568 -1.81 -5.05 -32.05
C PHE A 568 -0.81 -5.97 -32.74
N MET A 569 -1.27 -6.60 -33.82
CA MET A 569 -0.45 -7.44 -34.67
C MET A 569 -0.08 -6.64 -35.92
N PRO A 570 1.13 -6.07 -35.98
CA PRO A 570 1.52 -5.26 -37.12
C PRO A 570 1.65 -6.11 -38.40
N MET A 571 0.96 -5.66 -39.42
CA MET A 571 0.91 -6.22 -40.80
C MET A 571 1.05 -5.05 -41.78
N ARG A 572 1.29 -5.33 -43.08
CA ARG A 572 1.38 -4.24 -44.07
C ARG A 572 0.10 -3.44 -44.16
N VAL A 573 -1.05 -4.06 -44.02
CA VAL A 573 -2.38 -3.42 -44.11
C VAL A 573 -2.61 -2.43 -42.96
N ASN A 574 -2.02 -2.65 -41.77
CA ASN A 574 -2.34 -1.88 -40.57
C ASN A 574 -1.16 -1.16 -39.88
N LYS A 575 0.08 -1.36 -40.34
CA LYS A 575 1.27 -0.79 -39.68
C LYS A 575 1.21 0.73 -39.48
N ASN A 576 0.49 1.42 -40.34
CA ASN A 576 0.31 2.87 -40.27
C ASN A 576 -0.74 3.31 -39.21
N ASP A 577 -1.52 2.39 -38.68
CA ASP A 577 -2.53 2.66 -37.64
C ASP A 577 -1.92 2.78 -36.23
N LEU A 578 -0.62 2.52 -36.06
CA LEU A 578 0.00 2.36 -34.74
C LEU A 578 -0.20 3.56 -33.81
N GLU A 579 -0.04 4.79 -34.31
CA GLU A 579 -0.22 5.98 -33.47
C GLU A 579 -1.67 6.15 -33.03
N GLU A 580 -2.62 5.95 -33.97
CA GLU A 580 -4.04 6.04 -33.67
C GLU A 580 -4.49 4.92 -32.72
N TYR A 581 -3.81 3.76 -32.78
CA TYR A 581 -4.04 2.65 -31.85
C TYR A 581 -3.60 3.03 -30.42
N PHE A 582 -2.50 3.76 -30.25
CA PHE A 582 -2.12 4.31 -28.94
C PHE A 582 -3.15 5.32 -28.41
N ARG A 583 -3.71 6.18 -29.28
CA ARG A 583 -4.81 7.09 -28.88
C ARG A 583 -6.05 6.32 -28.45
N LEU A 584 -6.36 5.23 -29.15
CA LEU A 584 -7.46 4.35 -28.78
C LEU A 584 -7.19 3.69 -27.41
N CYS A 585 -5.99 3.17 -27.17
CA CYS A 585 -5.59 2.61 -25.88
C CYS A 585 -5.72 3.63 -24.76
N GLN A 586 -5.26 4.87 -24.95
CA GLN A 586 -5.41 5.96 -23.97
C GLN A 586 -6.90 6.26 -23.69
N LYS A 587 -7.72 6.35 -24.75
CA LYS A 587 -9.15 6.65 -24.60
C LYS A 587 -9.93 5.62 -23.80
N ILE A 588 -9.58 4.34 -23.95
CA ILE A 588 -10.21 3.24 -23.20
C ILE A 588 -9.45 2.90 -21.91
N GLU A 589 -8.42 3.70 -21.58
CA GLU A 589 -7.58 3.50 -20.40
C GLU A 589 -7.04 2.07 -20.28
N ALA A 590 -6.45 1.56 -21.37
CA ALA A 590 -5.81 0.27 -21.39
C ALA A 590 -4.57 0.26 -20.47
N ASP A 591 -4.35 -0.84 -19.75
CA ASP A 591 -3.19 -1.00 -18.88
C ASP A 591 -1.90 -1.20 -19.69
N ALA A 592 -1.97 -1.81 -20.87
CA ALA A 592 -0.84 -1.97 -21.78
C ALA A 592 -1.26 -2.21 -23.25
N LEU A 593 -0.34 -1.89 -24.15
CA LEU A 593 -0.36 -2.34 -25.55
C LEU A 593 0.63 -3.48 -25.73
N ILE A 594 0.17 -4.58 -26.32
CA ILE A 594 0.98 -5.76 -26.63
C ILE A 594 1.19 -5.86 -28.14
N LEU A 595 2.44 -5.75 -28.56
CA LEU A 595 2.83 -5.96 -29.96
C LEU A 595 3.13 -7.45 -30.19
N ARG A 596 2.35 -8.11 -31.06
CA ARG A 596 2.53 -9.51 -31.45
C ARG A 596 2.87 -9.59 -32.95
N PRO A 597 3.90 -10.34 -33.37
CA PRO A 597 4.15 -10.51 -34.79
C PRO A 597 3.09 -11.46 -35.43
N LEU A 598 2.79 -11.24 -36.68
CA LEU A 598 2.13 -12.26 -37.48
C LEU A 598 3.06 -13.48 -37.58
N LEU A 599 2.53 -14.68 -37.32
CA LEU A 599 3.36 -15.89 -37.30
C LEU A 599 3.96 -16.18 -38.68
N VAL A 600 5.24 -16.57 -38.73
CA VAL A 600 5.88 -17.02 -39.96
C VAL A 600 5.59 -18.51 -40.15
N LEU A 601 4.74 -18.83 -41.10
CA LEU A 601 4.35 -20.22 -41.42
C LEU A 601 4.88 -20.62 -42.79
N ASN A 602 5.35 -21.87 -42.92
CA ASN A 602 6.00 -22.32 -44.14
C ASN A 602 5.04 -22.54 -45.32
N LYS A 603 3.73 -22.65 -45.12
CA LYS A 603 2.81 -23.09 -46.18
C LYS A 603 1.41 -22.49 -46.31
N PRO A 604 0.92 -21.47 -45.58
CA PRO A 604 -0.45 -21.08 -45.85
C PRO A 604 -0.58 -20.28 -47.11
N LYS A 605 -1.35 -20.79 -48.08
CA LYS A 605 -1.97 -19.99 -49.13
C LYS A 605 -3.27 -19.43 -48.56
N ILE A 606 -3.16 -18.35 -47.77
CA ILE A 606 -4.33 -17.65 -47.27
C ILE A 606 -4.43 -16.35 -48.06
N GLU A 607 -5.32 -16.34 -49.02
CA GLU A 607 -5.71 -15.18 -49.80
C GLU A 607 -7.20 -14.93 -49.57
N ARG A 608 -7.54 -13.72 -49.05
CA ARG A 608 -8.92 -13.37 -48.74
C ARG A 608 -9.19 -11.93 -49.13
N GLU A 609 -10.21 -11.70 -49.92
CA GLU A 609 -10.69 -10.36 -50.26
C GLU A 609 -11.68 -9.87 -49.18
N ARG A 610 -11.45 -8.67 -48.64
CA ARG A 610 -12.35 -8.10 -47.66
C ARG A 610 -12.21 -6.57 -47.60
N GLY A 611 -13.36 -5.86 -47.57
CA GLY A 611 -13.36 -4.39 -47.51
C GLY A 611 -12.61 -3.74 -48.69
N GLY A 612 -12.66 -4.35 -49.86
CA GLY A 612 -11.93 -3.90 -51.06
C GLY A 612 -10.41 -4.08 -50.97
N TYR A 613 -9.93 -4.93 -50.05
CA TYR A 613 -8.52 -5.28 -49.90
C TYR A 613 -8.29 -6.76 -50.07
N LEU A 614 -7.31 -7.12 -50.92
CA LEU A 614 -6.87 -8.51 -51.07
C LEU A 614 -5.77 -8.78 -50.04
N PHE A 615 -6.12 -9.48 -48.96
CA PHE A 615 -5.18 -9.96 -47.97
C PHE A 615 -4.47 -11.20 -48.45
N ASP A 616 -3.16 -11.14 -48.62
CA ASP A 616 -2.28 -12.29 -48.87
C ASP A 616 -1.32 -12.46 -47.68
N TYR A 617 -1.48 -13.53 -46.94
CA TYR A 617 -0.78 -13.79 -45.70
C TYR A 617 0.74 -13.57 -45.77
N LYS A 618 1.37 -14.03 -46.88
CA LYS A 618 2.81 -13.89 -47.07
C LYS A 618 3.24 -12.48 -47.33
N ASN A 619 2.43 -11.74 -48.06
CA ASN A 619 2.71 -10.32 -48.36
C ASN A 619 2.44 -9.40 -47.15
N GLU A 620 1.68 -9.84 -46.15
CA GLU A 620 1.41 -9.10 -44.94
C GLU A 620 2.55 -9.20 -43.90
N LEU A 621 3.41 -10.19 -44.02
CA LEU A 621 4.55 -10.35 -43.12
C LEU A 621 5.50 -9.16 -43.26
N LEU A 622 5.88 -8.60 -42.14
CA LEU A 622 6.90 -7.54 -42.04
C LEU A 622 8.29 -8.15 -41.84
N SER A 623 9.31 -7.48 -42.38
CA SER A 623 10.69 -7.87 -42.12
C SER A 623 11.08 -7.61 -40.65
N ARG A 624 12.20 -8.16 -40.22
CA ARG A 624 12.76 -7.94 -38.91
C ARG A 624 13.03 -6.44 -38.64
N GLU A 625 13.62 -5.77 -39.62
CA GLU A 625 13.94 -4.35 -39.57
C GLU A 625 12.66 -3.50 -39.46
N GLU A 626 11.60 -3.85 -40.19
CA GLU A 626 10.31 -3.17 -40.09
C GLU A 626 9.69 -3.34 -38.65
N LEU A 627 9.78 -4.54 -38.10
CA LEU A 627 9.29 -4.83 -36.73
C LEU A 627 10.12 -4.09 -35.64
N GLU A 628 11.44 -4.05 -35.80
CA GLU A 628 12.34 -3.30 -34.91
C GLU A 628 12.04 -1.79 -34.95
N GLU A 629 11.77 -1.23 -36.11
CA GLU A 629 11.40 0.17 -36.26
C GLU A 629 10.01 0.45 -35.64
N ILE A 630 9.02 -0.44 -35.86
CA ILE A 630 7.70 -0.34 -35.20
C ILE A 630 7.86 -0.34 -33.68
N PHE A 631 8.71 -1.21 -33.13
CA PHE A 631 8.95 -1.24 -31.69
C PHE A 631 9.65 0.01 -31.18
N LYS A 632 10.62 0.53 -31.90
CA LYS A 632 11.28 1.78 -31.55
C LYS A 632 10.31 2.97 -31.53
N VAL A 633 9.46 3.08 -32.56
CA VAL A 633 8.45 4.13 -32.65
C VAL A 633 7.38 3.95 -31.57
N SER A 634 7.00 2.71 -31.23
CA SER A 634 6.03 2.42 -30.19
C SER A 634 6.48 2.90 -28.80
N LYS A 635 7.79 2.88 -28.50
CA LYS A 635 8.33 3.46 -27.26
C LYS A 635 8.15 4.98 -27.19
N VAL A 636 8.21 5.66 -28.32
CA VAL A 636 7.94 7.11 -28.39
C VAL A 636 6.46 7.37 -28.11
N TYR A 637 5.58 6.61 -28.76
CA TYR A 637 4.13 6.75 -28.53
C TYR A 637 3.70 6.32 -27.12
N SER A 638 4.33 5.29 -26.56
CA SER A 638 4.12 4.88 -25.16
C SER A 638 4.32 6.07 -24.19
N LYS A 639 5.41 6.82 -24.35
CA LYS A 639 5.65 8.03 -23.53
C LYS A 639 4.64 9.14 -23.83
N LYS A 640 4.33 9.37 -25.12
CA LYS A 640 3.43 10.45 -25.58
C LYS A 640 2.00 10.26 -25.06
N TYR A 641 1.51 9.04 -25.04
CA TYR A 641 0.14 8.70 -24.67
C TYR A 641 0.00 8.09 -23.27
N SER A 642 1.12 7.93 -22.55
CA SER A 642 1.15 7.29 -21.20
C SER A 642 0.53 5.87 -21.19
N VAL A 643 0.77 5.10 -22.26
CA VAL A 643 0.32 3.71 -22.39
C VAL A 643 1.55 2.81 -22.43
N PRO A 644 1.77 1.93 -21.45
CA PRO A 644 2.87 0.96 -21.46
C PRO A 644 2.82 0.08 -22.74
N VAL A 645 3.99 -0.27 -23.28
CA VAL A 645 4.09 -1.16 -24.46
C VAL A 645 5.00 -2.35 -24.17
N ALA A 646 4.50 -3.54 -24.43
CA ALA A 646 5.27 -4.78 -24.39
C ALA A 646 5.44 -5.37 -25.79
N ASN A 647 6.58 -6.00 -26.02
CA ASN A 647 6.95 -6.56 -27.30
C ASN A 647 7.13 -8.09 -27.18
N GLN A 648 6.39 -8.83 -27.99
CA GLN A 648 6.50 -10.29 -28.11
C GLN A 648 7.21 -10.74 -29.40
N PHE A 649 7.91 -9.85 -30.10
CA PHE A 649 8.58 -10.18 -31.37
C PHE A 649 9.70 -11.22 -31.22
N SER A 650 10.34 -11.34 -30.06
CA SER A 650 11.41 -12.30 -29.80
C SER A 650 10.96 -13.79 -29.82
N PHE A 651 9.66 -14.07 -29.71
CA PHE A 651 9.16 -15.44 -29.68
C PHE A 651 9.08 -16.10 -31.07
N GLY A 652 9.07 -15.33 -32.16
CA GLY A 652 9.02 -15.84 -33.53
C GLY A 652 10.36 -15.82 -34.30
N MET A 653 11.39 -15.16 -33.74
CA MET A 653 12.65 -14.89 -34.42
C MET A 653 13.82 -15.60 -33.72
N ARG A 654 13.74 -16.91 -33.54
CA ARG A 654 14.91 -17.71 -33.12
C ARG A 654 15.81 -17.92 -34.34
N ASP A 655 16.83 -17.06 -34.48
CA ASP A 655 18.00 -17.41 -35.26
C ASP A 655 18.74 -18.54 -34.55
N GLU A 656 18.89 -19.69 -35.23
CA GLU A 656 19.66 -20.85 -34.72
C GLU A 656 21.13 -20.50 -34.38
N GLU A 657 21.66 -19.36 -34.82
CA GLU A 657 23.02 -18.92 -34.57
C GLU A 657 23.24 -18.29 -33.18
N GLN A 658 22.19 -17.86 -32.47
CA GLN A 658 22.35 -17.28 -31.11
C GLN A 658 22.56 -18.34 -29.99
N PHE A 659 22.37 -19.60 -30.30
CA PHE A 659 22.57 -20.69 -29.33
C PHE A 659 23.96 -21.31 -29.30
N LYS A 660 24.87 -20.91 -30.20
CA LYS A 660 26.26 -21.32 -30.15
C LYS A 660 27.06 -20.38 -29.26
N GLY A 661 27.14 -20.65 -27.96
CA GLY A 661 28.19 -20.11 -27.09
C GLY A 661 27.81 -19.08 -26.00
N LYS A 662 26.57 -19.01 -25.55
CA LYS A 662 26.24 -18.31 -24.31
C LYS A 662 25.51 -19.27 -23.37
N GLU A 663 25.98 -19.37 -22.12
CA GLU A 663 25.26 -19.99 -21.04
C GLU A 663 23.80 -19.54 -21.05
N ALA A 664 22.90 -20.50 -20.81
CA ALA A 664 21.45 -20.27 -20.87
C ALA A 664 21.07 -18.97 -20.14
N VAL A 665 20.86 -17.94 -20.91
CA VAL A 665 20.27 -16.70 -20.41
C VAL A 665 18.85 -17.07 -20.00
N ASP A 666 18.57 -16.88 -18.74
CA ASP A 666 17.35 -17.14 -18.03
C ASP A 666 16.13 -16.63 -18.86
N LEU A 667 15.45 -17.52 -19.54
CA LEU A 667 14.29 -17.22 -20.38
C LEU A 667 13.08 -16.68 -19.58
N GLU A 668 13.20 -16.62 -18.25
CA GLU A 668 12.19 -16.07 -17.34
C GLU A 668 12.25 -14.55 -17.20
N THR A 669 13.30 -13.88 -17.67
CA THR A 669 13.42 -12.41 -17.56
C THR A 669 12.61 -11.62 -18.59
N GLN A 670 11.91 -12.29 -19.52
CA GLN A 670 11.10 -11.61 -20.55
C GLN A 670 9.58 -11.86 -20.44
N ARG A 671 9.12 -12.52 -19.41
CA ARG A 671 7.71 -12.56 -19.07
C ARG A 671 7.50 -11.74 -17.81
N PHE A 672 6.90 -10.56 -17.99
CA PHE A 672 6.28 -9.63 -17.01
C PHE A 672 6.75 -9.70 -15.57
#